data_b77e32d08cecba903cc227f5c7040f82
#
_entry.id   b77e32d08cecba903cc227f5c7040f82
#
_cell.length_a   1.000
_cell.length_b   1.000
_cell.length_c   1.000
_cell.angle_alpha   90.00
_cell.angle_beta   90.00
_cell.angle_gamma   90.00
#
_symmetry.space_group_name_H-M   'P 1'
#
loop_
_entity.id
_entity.type
_entity.pdbx_description
1 polymer ?
#
loop_
_entity_poly.entity_id
_entity_poly.type
_entity_poly.pdbx_seq_one_letter_code
_entity_poly.pdbx_strand_id
1 'polypeptide(L)'
;SRMVVRADDADSEQLIVRDARLGILNSLNRASTTRGITLSASIEILLQSVKDGALSPMQMLWCCLANDKNGFRWDIDWTSGHASAVPRIGQALPDYARKLGRTTLYRWIKLRKEGGDDALIPRKVRRDMSVKEWMPYFLTEMQRPQKPNITTAHENMAQTLRSLGKPVPSYDVVCNWYREKYSKLDKQKGRNTGSAMNPHKFSHKRTNDGMWPLLEVHSDGWNTHFTAPHPFSGKFVTFEVWHSHDVATRKAYVHERSIGLSESMIVILGSLYAVCAEDGEPVVWQTDNTGSVKNDRVEFDPVTSVAARRGISIVHNIPGNSQANGIAENFNKYLDERAKELATYQGKGMDSLAHKRVHKITQKMVKAQAVGDNDEVARLKAEAERAGCGLVFGSYAEAVDWVKRVVMEFNDMPHRELAKIADPITGKKRHMTPNERMAEFVAEDWPRQPLVGADLEDAFRVHERKTVTRGVVSIMGQTYHHPDMDNLNGDAVMVAYDIQDGSRVWVKSLDGDLICEAAFYTARNYRPSSFYEIALDKRADAQQKRLGKKIADIEAQRPGNIIESMASVVIPAVEIPTPIPVAAIEQPANVLAMPVQRPIFTSDAAKYRWLKANTKEANEQDAHWLDWYVNTSEWEDLFGEGFEVAAG
;
A
#
# COMPACT_ATOMS: atom_id res chain seq x y z
N SER A 1 -34.09 38.26 23.97
CA SER A 1 -33.34 38.16 25.22
C SER A 1 -32.24 37.08 25.06
N ARG A 2 -30.99 37.44 25.33
CA ARG A 2 -29.91 36.43 25.32
C ARG A 2 -30.10 35.55 26.56
N MET A 3 -30.40 34.25 26.34
CA MET A 3 -30.41 33.27 27.43
C MET A 3 -29.04 33.30 28.16
N VAL A 4 -29.05 33.58 29.45
CA VAL A 4 -27.84 33.53 30.30
C VAL A 4 -27.66 32.09 30.75
N VAL A 5 -26.45 31.53 30.62
CA VAL A 5 -26.10 30.23 31.16
C VAL A 5 -26.05 30.38 32.68
N ARG A 6 -26.77 29.52 33.43
CA ARG A 6 -26.71 29.54 34.91
C ARG A 6 -25.47 28.78 35.39
N ALA A 7 -25.00 29.14 36.58
CA ALA A 7 -23.83 28.48 37.17
C ALA A 7 -24.06 26.96 37.34
N ASP A 8 -25.28 26.54 37.66
CA ASP A 8 -25.66 25.13 37.83
C ASP A 8 -25.63 24.31 36.55
N ASP A 9 -25.75 24.98 35.37
CA ASP A 9 -25.71 24.36 34.05
C ASP A 9 -24.31 24.44 33.38
N ALA A 10 -23.36 25.11 34.04
CA ALA A 10 -22.02 25.37 33.53
C ALA A 10 -21.04 24.30 34.01
N ASP A 11 -20.14 23.87 33.11
CA ASP A 11 -19.03 23.00 33.51
C ASP A 11 -17.92 23.78 34.24
N SER A 12 -17.02 23.03 34.90
CA SER A 12 -15.93 23.62 35.70
C SER A 12 -15.06 24.57 34.91
N GLU A 13 -14.82 24.31 33.62
CA GLU A 13 -14.02 25.19 32.75
C GLU A 13 -14.74 26.52 32.49
N GLN A 14 -16.04 26.49 32.27
CA GLN A 14 -16.84 27.68 32.06
C GLN A 14 -16.89 28.56 33.33
N LEU A 15 -16.97 27.94 34.52
CA LEU A 15 -16.95 28.63 35.80
C LEU A 15 -15.61 29.32 36.05
N ILE A 16 -14.50 28.64 35.73
CA ILE A 16 -13.16 29.22 35.84
C ILE A 16 -12.98 30.46 34.96
N VAL A 17 -13.46 30.38 33.69
CA VAL A 17 -13.44 31.56 32.80
C VAL A 17 -14.30 32.71 33.37
N ARG A 18 -15.48 32.40 33.94
CA ARG A 18 -16.33 33.38 34.66
C ARG A 18 -15.56 34.02 35.79
N ASP A 19 -14.94 33.22 36.64
CA ASP A 19 -14.23 33.70 37.85
C ASP A 19 -13.00 34.54 37.50
N ALA A 20 -12.29 34.16 36.42
CA ALA A 20 -11.21 34.96 35.87
C ALA A 20 -11.71 36.33 35.38
N ARG A 21 -12.84 36.41 34.69
CA ARG A 21 -13.48 37.66 34.26
C ARG A 21 -13.92 38.50 35.45
N LEU A 22 -14.49 37.88 36.47
CA LEU A 22 -14.86 38.52 37.72
C LEU A 22 -13.63 39.07 38.44
N GLY A 23 -12.54 38.31 38.53
CA GLY A 23 -11.28 38.76 39.12
C GLY A 23 -10.75 40.03 38.46
N ILE A 24 -10.76 40.06 37.11
CA ILE A 24 -10.38 41.28 36.36
C ILE A 24 -11.30 42.44 36.67
N LEU A 25 -12.62 42.27 36.61
CA LEU A 25 -13.59 43.33 36.85
C LEU A 25 -13.52 43.83 38.30
N ASN A 26 -13.35 42.96 39.28
CA ASN A 26 -13.18 43.32 40.68
C ASN A 26 -11.87 44.09 40.93
N SER A 27 -10.78 43.74 40.24
CA SER A 27 -9.51 44.47 40.33
C SER A 27 -9.64 45.89 39.75
N LEU A 28 -10.39 46.07 38.66
CA LEU A 28 -10.69 47.38 38.07
C LEU A 28 -11.51 48.26 39.04
N ASN A 29 -12.56 47.70 39.62
CA ASN A 29 -13.39 48.41 40.58
C ASN A 29 -12.59 48.79 41.82
N ARG A 30 -11.79 47.91 42.39
CA ARG A 30 -10.91 48.16 43.51
C ARG A 30 -9.92 49.28 43.19
N ALA A 31 -9.25 49.21 42.00
CA ALA A 31 -8.32 50.26 41.58
C ALA A 31 -9.02 51.65 41.47
N SER A 32 -10.23 51.66 40.89
CA SER A 32 -11.04 52.88 40.78
C SER A 32 -11.39 53.47 42.16
N THR A 33 -11.89 52.66 43.10
CA THR A 33 -12.29 53.06 44.40
C THR A 33 -11.11 53.52 45.30
N THR A 34 -10.03 52.67 45.31
CA THR A 34 -8.88 52.94 46.21
C THR A 34 -8.04 54.11 45.74
N ARG A 35 -7.94 54.36 44.45
CA ARG A 35 -7.13 55.44 43.87
C ARG A 35 -7.94 56.71 43.52
N GLY A 36 -9.25 56.70 43.70
CA GLY A 36 -10.13 57.81 43.34
C GLY A 36 -10.14 58.14 41.84
N ILE A 37 -9.82 57.19 40.96
CA ILE A 37 -9.75 57.39 39.53
C ILE A 37 -11.01 56.85 38.82
N THR A 38 -11.29 57.36 37.65
CA THR A 38 -12.45 56.88 36.88
C THR A 38 -12.24 55.40 36.38
N LEU A 39 -13.33 54.71 36.22
CA LEU A 39 -13.30 53.35 35.67
C LEU A 39 -12.57 53.25 34.30
N SER A 40 -12.74 54.29 33.46
CA SER A 40 -12.04 54.41 32.18
C SER A 40 -10.52 54.50 32.38
N ALA A 41 -10.06 55.28 33.33
CA ALA A 41 -8.64 55.40 33.70
C ALA A 41 -8.10 54.07 34.25
N SER A 42 -8.86 53.36 35.10
CA SER A 42 -8.49 52.02 35.59
C SER A 42 -8.34 51.01 34.48
N ILE A 43 -9.21 51.03 33.45
CA ILE A 43 -9.13 50.17 32.26
C ILE A 43 -7.85 50.49 31.46
N GLU A 44 -7.53 51.78 31.23
CA GLU A 44 -6.31 52.13 30.47
C GLU A 44 -5.04 51.69 31.21
N ILE A 45 -5.00 51.87 32.55
CA ILE A 45 -3.88 51.38 33.37
C ILE A 45 -3.73 49.88 33.28
N LEU A 46 -4.83 49.10 33.34
CA LEU A 46 -4.80 47.66 33.21
C LEU A 46 -4.29 47.26 31.83
N LEU A 47 -4.80 47.87 30.74
CA LEU A 47 -4.40 47.56 29.38
C LEU A 47 -2.93 47.91 29.11
N GLN A 48 -2.44 48.99 29.70
CA GLN A 48 -1.02 49.34 29.62
C GLN A 48 -0.18 48.31 30.40
N SER A 49 -0.58 47.95 31.62
CA SER A 49 0.10 46.93 32.43
C SER A 49 0.13 45.56 31.75
N VAL A 50 -0.91 45.22 30.97
CA VAL A 50 -0.92 44.00 30.12
C VAL A 50 0.15 44.08 29.04
N LYS A 51 0.32 45.24 28.39
CA LYS A 51 1.34 45.45 27.36
C LYS A 51 2.76 45.41 27.93
N ASP A 52 2.94 46.03 29.09
CA ASP A 52 4.25 46.17 29.74
C ASP A 52 4.65 44.92 30.55
N GLY A 53 3.74 43.96 30.71
CA GLY A 53 3.97 42.76 31.53
C GLY A 53 4.03 43.08 33.05
N ALA A 54 3.53 44.23 33.47
CA ALA A 54 3.59 44.75 34.86
C ALA A 54 2.37 44.33 35.68
N LEU A 55 1.86 43.11 35.50
CA LEU A 55 0.73 42.56 36.25
C LEU A 55 1.21 41.65 37.39
N SER A 56 0.41 41.58 38.47
CA SER A 56 0.64 40.54 39.47
C SER A 56 0.43 39.13 38.86
N PRO A 57 1.04 38.07 39.43
CA PRO A 57 0.85 36.72 38.95
C PRO A 57 -0.61 36.32 38.81
N MET A 58 -1.45 36.68 39.77
CA MET A 58 -2.89 36.40 39.74
C MET A 58 -3.61 37.17 38.63
N GLN A 59 -3.26 38.43 38.38
CA GLN A 59 -3.84 39.19 37.27
C GLN A 59 -3.42 38.63 35.91
N MET A 60 -2.18 38.17 35.77
CA MET A 60 -1.72 37.48 34.57
C MET A 60 -2.52 36.22 34.32
N LEU A 61 -2.74 35.41 35.37
CA LEU A 61 -3.55 34.20 35.28
C LEU A 61 -4.98 34.52 34.81
N TRP A 62 -5.63 35.52 35.43
CA TRP A 62 -6.98 35.93 35.02
C TRP A 62 -7.02 36.41 33.57
N CYS A 63 -6.04 37.17 33.10
CA CYS A 63 -5.99 37.62 31.72
C CYS A 63 -5.85 36.46 30.73
N CYS A 64 -5.09 35.43 31.09
CA CYS A 64 -4.97 34.22 30.30
C CYS A 64 -6.29 33.42 30.22
N LEU A 65 -6.87 33.14 31.38
CA LEU A 65 -8.09 32.32 31.48
C LEU A 65 -9.34 33.04 30.92
N ALA A 66 -9.49 34.34 31.13
CA ALA A 66 -10.66 35.11 30.69
C ALA A 66 -10.85 35.17 29.18
N ASN A 67 -9.79 35.01 28.41
CA ASN A 67 -9.77 35.07 26.94
C ASN A 67 -9.80 33.69 26.27
N ASP A 68 -9.72 32.61 27.00
CA ASP A 68 -9.73 31.29 26.42
C ASP A 68 -11.15 30.94 25.94
N LYS A 69 -11.30 30.82 24.61
CA LYS A 69 -12.57 30.47 23.95
C LYS A 69 -12.71 28.98 23.67
N ASN A 70 -11.63 28.21 23.73
CA ASN A 70 -11.57 26.85 23.14
C ASN A 70 -11.04 25.77 24.09
N GLY A 71 -11.02 26.07 25.41
CA GLY A 71 -10.45 25.15 26.38
C GLY A 71 -8.98 25.48 26.70
N PHE A 72 -8.55 24.97 27.81
CA PHE A 72 -7.29 25.38 28.45
C PHE A 72 -6.08 24.82 27.68
N ARG A 73 -5.24 25.70 27.19
CA ARG A 73 -3.91 25.36 26.65
C ARG A 73 -2.83 25.34 27.75
N TRP A 74 -3.24 25.48 29.01
CA TRP A 74 -2.36 25.52 30.16
C TRP A 74 -2.45 24.22 30.93
N ASP A 75 -1.31 23.69 31.33
CA ASP A 75 -1.23 22.60 32.28
C ASP A 75 -1.55 23.14 33.67
N ILE A 76 -2.82 23.20 34.00
CA ILE A 76 -3.31 23.63 35.31
C ILE A 76 -3.59 22.40 36.14
N ASP A 77 -2.85 22.22 37.23
CA ASP A 77 -3.18 21.21 38.23
C ASP A 77 -4.39 21.67 39.03
N TRP A 78 -5.55 21.18 38.67
CA TRP A 78 -6.82 21.50 39.28
C TRP A 78 -6.96 20.99 40.73
N THR A 79 -6.12 20.04 41.15
CA THR A 79 -6.13 19.52 42.52
C THR A 79 -5.37 20.39 43.49
N SER A 80 -4.31 21.03 43.04
CA SER A 80 -3.49 21.93 43.85
C SER A 80 -3.77 23.41 43.64
N GLY A 81 -4.53 23.78 42.60
CA GLY A 81 -4.78 25.17 42.21
C GLY A 81 -3.54 25.87 41.64
N HIS A 82 -2.49 25.15 41.31
CA HIS A 82 -1.26 25.69 40.76
C HIS A 82 -1.28 25.60 39.22
N ALA A 83 -1.10 26.75 38.58
CA ALA A 83 -0.87 26.84 37.14
C ALA A 83 0.63 26.84 36.89
N SER A 84 1.15 25.74 36.37
CA SER A 84 2.59 25.55 36.06
C SER A 84 3.10 26.44 34.92
N ALA A 85 2.21 27.11 34.19
CA ALA A 85 2.52 27.91 33.01
C ALA A 85 2.19 29.39 33.11
N VAL A 86 1.99 29.94 34.31
CA VAL A 86 1.83 31.39 34.48
C VAL A 86 3.15 32.10 34.18
N PRO A 87 3.17 33.07 33.23
CA PRO A 87 4.38 33.81 32.93
C PRO A 87 4.92 34.47 34.21
N ARG A 88 6.23 34.40 34.45
CA ARG A 88 6.85 35.12 35.58
C ARG A 88 6.72 36.61 35.36
N ILE A 89 6.71 37.38 36.47
CA ILE A 89 6.69 38.83 36.40
C ILE A 89 7.82 39.32 35.49
N GLY A 90 7.47 40.17 34.52
CA GLY A 90 8.40 40.68 33.51
C GLY A 90 8.48 39.85 32.20
N GLN A 91 7.84 38.69 32.13
CA GLN A 91 7.71 37.96 30.86
C GLN A 91 6.51 38.43 30.05
N ALA A 92 6.66 38.46 28.72
CA ALA A 92 5.56 38.83 27.84
C ALA A 92 4.43 37.82 27.94
N LEU A 93 3.19 38.28 28.11
CA LEU A 93 2.01 37.43 28.02
C LEU A 93 1.90 36.82 26.64
N PRO A 94 1.44 35.58 26.53
CA PRO A 94 1.17 34.95 25.24
C PRO A 94 0.21 35.80 24.39
N ASP A 95 0.33 35.78 23.09
CA ASP A 95 -0.44 36.61 22.14
C ASP A 95 -1.95 36.56 22.34
N TYR A 96 -2.49 35.43 22.79
CA TYR A 96 -3.92 35.33 23.08
C TYR A 96 -4.36 36.06 24.38
N ALA A 97 -3.49 36.17 25.36
CA ALA A 97 -3.77 36.94 26.58
C ALA A 97 -3.68 38.46 26.31
N ARG A 98 -2.85 38.88 25.36
CA ARG A 98 -2.72 40.27 24.89
C ARG A 98 -3.95 40.78 24.14
N LYS A 99 -4.89 39.91 23.76
CA LYS A 99 -6.13 40.28 23.05
C LYS A 99 -7.21 40.85 23.97
N LEU A 100 -6.89 41.15 25.26
CA LEU A 100 -7.79 41.85 26.13
C LEU A 100 -7.88 43.31 25.67
N GLY A 101 -9.03 43.66 25.09
CA GLY A 101 -9.25 45.00 24.57
C GLY A 101 -10.28 45.79 25.38
N ARG A 102 -10.22 47.12 25.28
CA ARG A 102 -11.15 48.06 25.92
C ARG A 102 -12.62 47.68 25.71
N THR A 103 -13.00 47.39 24.46
CA THR A 103 -14.37 46.98 24.10
C THR A 103 -14.81 45.71 24.81
N THR A 104 -13.90 44.76 25.01
CA THR A 104 -14.19 43.49 25.70
C THR A 104 -14.49 43.74 27.17
N LEU A 105 -13.72 44.58 27.84
CA LEU A 105 -13.93 44.90 29.23
C LEU A 105 -15.26 45.65 29.47
N TYR A 106 -15.57 46.66 28.64
CA TYR A 106 -16.88 47.32 28.70
C TYR A 106 -18.04 46.38 28.43
N ARG A 107 -17.88 45.44 27.51
CA ARG A 107 -18.89 44.42 27.26
C ARG A 107 -19.11 43.51 28.47
N TRP A 108 -18.06 43.12 29.19
CA TRP A 108 -18.21 42.31 30.40
C TRP A 108 -18.84 43.12 31.54
N ILE A 109 -18.48 44.39 31.70
CA ILE A 109 -19.11 45.29 32.68
C ILE A 109 -20.62 45.41 32.41
N LYS A 110 -20.99 45.61 31.13
CA LYS A 110 -22.38 45.67 30.71
C LYS A 110 -23.12 44.36 30.99
N LEU A 111 -22.54 43.23 30.60
CA LEU A 111 -23.12 41.90 30.82
C LEU A 111 -23.35 41.63 32.31
N ARG A 112 -22.37 41.95 33.15
CA ARG A 112 -22.50 41.81 34.62
C ARG A 112 -23.60 42.67 35.19
N LYS A 113 -23.72 43.90 34.71
CA LYS A 113 -24.76 44.84 35.16
C LYS A 113 -26.17 44.40 34.79
N GLU A 114 -26.32 43.78 33.61
CA GLU A 114 -27.63 43.36 33.07
C GLU A 114 -28.06 41.96 33.54
N GLY A 115 -27.14 41.05 33.79
CA GLY A 115 -27.46 39.65 34.07
C GLY A 115 -26.69 39.01 35.22
N GLY A 116 -26.02 39.80 36.06
CA GLY A 116 -25.25 39.31 37.20
C GLY A 116 -23.95 38.60 36.78
N ASP A 117 -23.36 37.94 37.76
CA ASP A 117 -22.05 37.27 37.57
C ASP A 117 -22.15 36.10 36.58
N ASP A 118 -23.27 35.41 36.50
CA ASP A 118 -23.51 34.29 35.57
C ASP A 118 -23.55 34.73 34.09
N ALA A 119 -23.84 36.01 33.82
CA ALA A 119 -23.77 36.55 32.47
C ALA A 119 -22.35 36.60 31.90
N LEU A 120 -21.34 36.42 32.73
CA LEU A 120 -19.94 36.30 32.32
C LEU A 120 -19.51 34.90 31.96
N ILE A 121 -20.34 33.89 32.17
CA ILE A 121 -20.07 32.51 31.76
C ILE A 121 -19.97 32.43 30.21
N PRO A 122 -18.89 31.92 29.66
CA PRO A 122 -18.75 31.79 28.23
C PRO A 122 -19.74 30.74 27.72
N ARG A 123 -20.45 31.04 26.63
CA ARG A 123 -21.29 30.05 25.97
C ARG A 123 -20.39 29.09 25.19
N LYS A 124 -20.47 27.79 25.46
CA LYS A 124 -19.98 26.80 24.55
C LYS A 124 -20.87 26.80 23.29
N VAL A 125 -20.34 27.29 22.20
CA VAL A 125 -21.02 27.14 20.90
C VAL A 125 -20.94 25.65 20.55
N ARG A 126 -21.98 24.91 20.92
CA ARG A 126 -22.08 23.51 20.39
C ARG A 126 -22.09 23.60 18.89
N ARG A 127 -21.20 22.84 18.25
CA ARG A 127 -21.20 22.71 16.79
C ARG A 127 -22.59 22.25 16.39
N ASP A 128 -23.24 23.00 15.51
CA ASP A 128 -24.52 22.57 14.92
C ASP A 128 -24.24 21.34 14.05
N MET A 129 -24.58 20.18 14.60
CA MET A 129 -24.44 18.87 13.96
C MET A 129 -25.72 18.45 13.22
N SER A 130 -26.73 19.33 13.17
CA SER A 130 -27.98 19.02 12.46
C SER A 130 -27.70 18.77 10.97
N VAL A 131 -28.33 17.73 10.46
CA VAL A 131 -28.31 17.45 9.02
C VAL A 131 -29.19 18.49 8.33
N LYS A 132 -28.58 19.28 7.46
CA LYS A 132 -29.30 20.26 6.64
C LYS A 132 -29.83 19.58 5.39
N GLU A 133 -30.97 20.05 4.91
CA GLU A 133 -31.70 19.47 3.79
C GLU A 133 -30.85 19.35 2.50
N TRP A 134 -29.95 20.28 2.26
CA TRP A 134 -29.07 20.29 1.09
C TRP A 134 -27.90 19.27 1.17
N MET A 135 -27.52 18.81 2.38
CA MET A 135 -26.35 17.94 2.58
C MET A 135 -26.39 16.63 1.81
N PRO A 136 -27.50 15.86 1.80
CA PRO A 136 -27.58 14.63 1.01
C PRO A 136 -27.34 14.88 -0.49
N TYR A 137 -27.94 15.92 -1.06
CA TYR A 137 -27.77 16.26 -2.47
C TYR A 137 -26.34 16.60 -2.81
N PHE A 138 -25.66 17.38 -1.97
CA PHE A 138 -24.25 17.70 -2.15
C PHE A 138 -23.36 16.46 -2.04
N LEU A 139 -23.62 15.59 -1.06
CA LEU A 139 -22.83 14.38 -0.86
C LEU A 139 -23.00 13.38 -2.00
N THR A 140 -24.21 13.25 -2.57
CA THR A 140 -24.45 12.44 -3.77
C THR A 140 -23.56 12.88 -4.92
N GLU A 141 -23.37 14.18 -5.10
CA GLU A 141 -22.48 14.71 -6.13
C GLU A 141 -20.99 14.54 -5.78
N MET A 142 -20.62 14.70 -4.50
CA MET A 142 -19.23 14.61 -4.06
C MET A 142 -18.69 13.18 -3.94
N GLN A 143 -19.54 12.24 -3.51
CA GLN A 143 -19.16 10.85 -3.20
C GLN A 143 -19.23 9.97 -4.46
N ARG A 144 -18.55 10.41 -5.51
CA ARG A 144 -18.46 9.68 -6.79
C ARG A 144 -17.01 9.25 -7.07
N PRO A 145 -16.79 8.09 -7.70
CA PRO A 145 -15.45 7.60 -8.06
C PRO A 145 -14.68 8.57 -8.97
N GLN A 146 -15.38 9.38 -9.76
CA GLN A 146 -14.83 10.41 -10.65
C GLN A 146 -14.20 11.58 -9.89
N LYS A 147 -14.40 11.66 -8.57
CA LYS A 147 -13.83 12.67 -7.66
C LYS A 147 -14.07 14.12 -8.09
N PRO A 148 -15.31 14.53 -8.35
CA PRO A 148 -15.60 15.91 -8.74
C PRO A 148 -15.10 16.89 -7.69
N ASN A 149 -14.80 18.12 -8.11
CA ASN A 149 -14.43 19.19 -7.19
C ASN A 149 -15.67 19.76 -6.47
N ILE A 150 -15.43 20.58 -5.44
CA ILE A 150 -16.53 21.14 -4.63
C ILE A 150 -17.40 22.09 -5.46
N THR A 151 -16.80 22.82 -6.40
CA THR A 151 -17.51 23.77 -7.26
C THR A 151 -18.52 23.05 -8.13
N THR A 152 -18.08 22.03 -8.88
CA THR A 152 -18.96 21.23 -9.74
C THR A 152 -20.07 20.53 -8.94
N ALA A 153 -19.73 19.97 -7.78
CA ALA A 153 -20.71 19.32 -6.92
C ALA A 153 -21.75 20.32 -6.36
N HIS A 154 -21.33 21.55 -6.01
CA HIS A 154 -22.22 22.60 -5.59
C HIS A 154 -23.16 23.07 -6.72
N GLU A 155 -22.64 23.25 -7.93
CA GLU A 155 -23.44 23.64 -9.09
C GLU A 155 -24.51 22.61 -9.42
N ASN A 156 -24.14 21.34 -9.47
CA ASN A 156 -25.08 20.23 -9.72
C ASN A 156 -26.16 20.14 -8.62
N MET A 157 -25.74 20.20 -7.35
CA MET A 157 -26.66 20.27 -6.21
C MET A 157 -27.60 21.48 -6.35
N ALA A 158 -27.06 22.64 -6.67
CA ALA A 158 -27.86 23.88 -6.80
C ALA A 158 -28.91 23.75 -7.91
N GLN A 159 -28.54 23.15 -9.05
CA GLN A 159 -29.48 22.86 -10.14
C GLN A 159 -30.60 21.93 -9.66
N THR A 160 -30.25 20.84 -8.97
CA THR A 160 -31.23 19.90 -8.43
C THR A 160 -32.14 20.55 -7.41
N LEU A 161 -31.62 21.32 -6.45
CA LEU A 161 -32.43 22.01 -5.45
C LEU A 161 -33.40 23.05 -6.07
N ARG A 162 -32.94 23.80 -7.10
CA ARG A 162 -33.80 24.73 -7.83
C ARG A 162 -34.96 24.01 -8.54
N SER A 163 -34.69 22.87 -9.19
CA SER A 163 -35.75 22.06 -9.82
C SER A 163 -36.80 21.52 -8.83
N LEU A 164 -36.36 21.33 -7.57
CA LEU A 164 -37.26 20.87 -6.47
C LEU A 164 -37.87 22.04 -5.69
N GLY A 165 -37.66 23.30 -6.07
CA GLY A 165 -38.16 24.48 -5.38
C GLY A 165 -37.57 24.68 -3.98
N LYS A 166 -36.40 24.10 -3.70
CA LYS A 166 -35.73 24.14 -2.39
C LYS A 166 -34.71 25.25 -2.29
N PRO A 167 -34.45 25.80 -1.10
CA PRO A 167 -33.44 26.85 -0.92
C PRO A 167 -32.01 26.32 -1.20
N VAL A 168 -31.27 27.07 -2.01
CA VAL A 168 -29.88 26.74 -2.34
C VAL A 168 -28.94 27.44 -1.36
N PRO A 169 -28.08 26.72 -0.62
CA PRO A 169 -27.08 27.33 0.23
C PRO A 169 -25.98 28.02 -0.61
N SER A 170 -25.35 29.07 -0.05
CA SER A 170 -24.21 29.66 -0.72
C SER A 170 -23.01 28.70 -0.78
N TYR A 171 -22.15 28.89 -1.78
CA TYR A 171 -20.95 28.11 -1.97
C TYR A 171 -20.07 28.08 -0.70
N ASP A 172 -19.90 29.24 -0.05
CA ASP A 172 -19.07 29.35 1.17
C ASP A 172 -19.61 28.53 2.33
N VAL A 173 -20.92 28.47 2.49
CA VAL A 173 -21.57 27.66 3.53
C VAL A 173 -21.28 26.17 3.31
N VAL A 174 -21.43 25.70 2.07
CA VAL A 174 -21.18 24.30 1.70
C VAL A 174 -19.69 23.98 1.81
N CYS A 175 -18.83 24.86 1.31
CA CYS A 175 -17.37 24.69 1.33
C CYS A 175 -16.83 24.63 2.76
N ASN A 176 -17.25 25.56 3.63
CA ASN A 176 -16.85 25.59 5.03
C ASN A 176 -17.34 24.37 5.79
N TRP A 177 -18.62 23.95 5.54
CA TRP A 177 -19.14 22.75 6.16
C TRP A 177 -18.33 21.52 5.72
N TYR A 178 -18.11 21.34 4.43
CA TYR A 178 -17.41 20.18 3.90
C TYR A 178 -15.95 20.14 4.34
N ARG A 179 -15.25 21.30 4.34
CA ARG A 179 -13.83 21.37 4.72
C ARG A 179 -13.62 21.22 6.21
N GLU A 180 -14.43 21.90 7.04
CA GLU A 180 -14.17 22.05 8.47
C GLU A 180 -14.98 21.10 9.34
N LYS A 181 -16.20 20.78 8.95
CA LYS A 181 -17.16 20.05 9.81
C LYS A 181 -17.40 18.61 9.38
N TYR A 182 -17.30 18.30 8.08
CA TYR A 182 -17.54 16.94 7.59
C TYR A 182 -16.33 16.04 7.89
N SER A 183 -16.59 14.80 8.32
CA SER A 183 -15.57 13.84 8.73
C SER A 183 -14.53 13.59 7.61
N LYS A 184 -13.24 13.57 7.98
CA LYS A 184 -12.14 13.30 7.02
C LYS A 184 -12.29 11.93 6.36
N LEU A 185 -12.74 10.93 7.12
CA LEU A 185 -12.98 9.59 6.60
C LEU A 185 -14.19 9.56 5.66
N ASP A 186 -15.30 10.20 6.07
CA ASP A 186 -16.50 10.22 5.25
C ASP A 186 -16.34 10.98 3.94
N LYS A 187 -15.42 11.96 3.87
CA LYS A 187 -15.02 12.61 2.61
C LYS A 187 -14.48 11.63 1.57
N GLN A 188 -13.94 10.52 2.01
CA GLN A 188 -13.33 9.53 1.10
C GLN A 188 -14.33 8.43 0.68
N LYS A 189 -15.44 8.27 1.41
CA LYS A 189 -16.48 7.31 1.06
C LYS A 189 -17.09 7.65 -0.30
N GLY A 190 -17.28 6.66 -1.14
CA GLY A 190 -17.76 6.80 -2.52
C GLY A 190 -16.72 7.40 -3.50
N ARG A 191 -15.74 8.15 -3.02
CA ARG A 191 -14.62 8.69 -3.83
C ARG A 191 -13.48 7.70 -3.98
N ASN A 192 -13.23 6.92 -2.95
CA ASN A 192 -12.26 5.84 -2.93
C ASN A 192 -12.96 4.54 -2.60
N THR A 193 -12.60 3.47 -3.30
CA THR A 193 -13.16 2.12 -3.11
C THR A 193 -12.03 1.13 -2.79
N GLY A 194 -12.39 0.03 -2.16
CA GLY A 194 -11.43 -1.04 -1.87
C GLY A 194 -10.21 -0.56 -1.09
N SER A 195 -9.04 -0.92 -1.60
CA SER A 195 -7.74 -0.59 -1.01
C SER A 195 -7.42 0.90 -0.92
N ALA A 196 -7.96 1.72 -1.82
CA ALA A 196 -7.78 3.17 -1.78
C ALA A 196 -8.36 3.83 -0.51
N MET A 197 -9.21 3.12 0.25
CA MET A 197 -9.72 3.54 1.55
C MET A 197 -8.77 3.23 2.72
N ASN A 198 -7.84 2.28 2.57
CA ASN A 198 -6.98 1.82 3.65
C ASN A 198 -6.12 2.93 4.29
N PRO A 199 -5.53 3.88 3.53
CA PRO A 199 -4.77 4.98 4.12
C PRO A 199 -5.58 5.90 5.03
N HIS A 200 -6.91 5.85 4.93
CA HIS A 200 -7.82 6.69 5.73
C HIS A 200 -8.40 5.96 6.95
N LYS A 201 -8.14 4.66 7.09
CA LYS A 201 -8.59 3.84 8.21
C LYS A 201 -7.47 3.63 9.22
N PHE A 202 -7.85 3.22 10.42
CA PHE A 202 -6.88 2.78 11.42
C PHE A 202 -6.12 1.55 10.90
N SER A 203 -4.80 1.59 11.01
CA SER A 203 -3.93 0.46 10.72
C SER A 203 -3.14 0.09 11.99
N HIS A 204 -3.07 -1.20 12.29
CA HIS A 204 -2.17 -1.68 13.33
C HIS A 204 -0.72 -1.55 12.86
N LYS A 205 0.13 -0.97 13.71
CA LYS A 205 1.57 -1.06 13.47
C LYS A 205 1.98 -2.52 13.67
N ARG A 206 2.62 -3.09 12.66
CA ARG A 206 3.28 -4.38 12.82
C ARG A 206 4.56 -4.16 13.61
N THR A 207 4.85 -5.04 14.54
CA THR A 207 6.13 -5.14 15.24
C THR A 207 6.81 -6.43 14.82
N ASN A 208 8.12 -6.43 14.83
CA ASN A 208 8.95 -7.61 14.64
C ASN A 208 9.49 -8.16 15.97
N ASP A 209 8.93 -7.71 17.09
CA ASP A 209 9.31 -8.22 18.40
C ASP A 209 9.05 -9.73 18.50
N GLY A 210 10.04 -10.48 18.92
CA GLY A 210 9.99 -11.94 19.03
C GLY A 210 10.09 -12.70 17.70
N MET A 211 10.34 -12.02 16.58
CA MET A 211 10.65 -12.67 15.31
C MET A 211 12.15 -13.05 15.24
N TRP A 212 12.42 -14.21 14.68
CA TRP A 212 13.78 -14.65 14.35
C TRP A 212 14.01 -14.59 12.82
N PRO A 213 15.27 -14.62 12.37
CA PRO A 213 15.58 -14.57 10.95
C PRO A 213 14.88 -15.68 10.16
N LEU A 214 14.48 -15.34 8.95
CA LEU A 214 13.79 -16.21 7.98
C LEU A 214 12.43 -16.77 8.44
N LEU A 215 11.86 -16.29 9.56
CA LEU A 215 10.47 -16.63 9.92
C LEU A 215 9.51 -16.13 8.83
N GLU A 216 9.73 -14.92 8.36
CA GLU A 216 8.94 -14.31 7.27
C GLU A 216 9.85 -13.47 6.38
N VAL A 217 9.84 -13.76 5.08
CA VAL A 217 10.59 -13.06 4.04
C VAL A 217 9.62 -12.46 3.04
N HIS A 218 9.78 -11.17 2.75
CA HIS A 218 8.98 -10.42 1.77
C HIS A 218 9.75 -10.22 0.49
N SER A 219 9.15 -10.53 -0.65
CA SER A 219 9.73 -10.28 -1.97
C SER A 219 8.87 -9.35 -2.80
N ASP A 220 9.52 -8.52 -3.61
CA ASP A 220 8.89 -7.58 -4.51
C ASP A 220 9.76 -7.35 -5.75
N GLY A 221 9.14 -6.90 -6.84
CA GLY A 221 9.81 -6.55 -8.07
C GLY A 221 10.10 -5.05 -8.15
N TRP A 222 11.25 -4.70 -8.71
CA TRP A 222 11.64 -3.34 -9.03
C TRP A 222 12.10 -3.23 -10.48
N ASN A 223 11.48 -2.34 -11.26
CA ASN A 223 12.00 -1.98 -12.57
C ASN A 223 13.11 -0.94 -12.41
N THR A 224 14.23 -1.14 -13.07
CA THR A 224 15.47 -0.39 -12.81
C THR A 224 15.41 1.09 -13.18
N HIS A 225 14.40 1.60 -13.83
CA HIS A 225 14.30 3.00 -14.27
C HIS A 225 15.57 3.60 -14.89
N PHE A 226 16.60 2.79 -15.13
CA PHE A 226 17.80 3.11 -15.92
C PHE A 226 18.02 1.99 -16.94
N THR A 227 18.85 2.26 -17.93
CA THR A 227 19.06 1.33 -19.03
C THR A 227 20.44 0.71 -19.02
N ALA A 228 20.52 -0.55 -19.44
CA ALA A 228 21.74 -1.28 -19.72
C ALA A 228 21.65 -1.98 -21.09
N PRO A 229 22.78 -2.35 -21.71
CA PRO A 229 22.76 -3.10 -22.96
C PRO A 229 22.10 -4.46 -22.77
N HIS A 230 21.15 -4.79 -23.63
CA HIS A 230 20.52 -6.11 -23.64
C HIS A 230 21.56 -7.19 -24.02
N PRO A 231 21.66 -8.29 -23.28
CA PRO A 231 22.76 -9.25 -23.42
C PRO A 231 22.86 -9.89 -24.81
N PHE A 232 21.72 -10.02 -25.55
CA PHE A 232 21.71 -10.65 -26.85
C PHE A 232 21.64 -9.67 -28.02
N SER A 233 20.98 -8.52 -27.86
CA SER A 233 20.78 -7.57 -28.97
C SER A 233 21.59 -6.30 -28.86
N GLY A 234 22.24 -6.06 -27.74
CA GLY A 234 22.98 -4.81 -27.45
C GLY A 234 22.09 -3.56 -27.32
N LYS A 235 20.77 -3.69 -27.50
CA LYS A 235 19.83 -2.56 -27.35
C LYS A 235 19.73 -2.15 -25.90
N PHE A 236 19.62 -0.85 -25.65
CA PHE A 236 19.43 -0.34 -24.28
C PHE A 236 18.01 -0.63 -23.81
N VAL A 237 17.92 -1.35 -22.70
CA VAL A 237 16.65 -1.77 -22.08
C VAL A 237 16.70 -1.54 -20.58
N THR A 238 15.54 -1.28 -19.98
CA THR A 238 15.35 -1.45 -18.54
C THR A 238 15.16 -2.93 -18.26
N PHE A 239 15.42 -3.33 -17.04
CA PHE A 239 15.28 -4.72 -16.62
C PHE A 239 14.62 -4.80 -15.24
N GLU A 240 14.22 -6.00 -14.86
CA GLU A 240 13.49 -6.26 -13.63
C GLU A 240 14.42 -6.89 -12.60
N VAL A 241 14.35 -6.41 -11.37
CA VAL A 241 15.06 -6.95 -10.20
C VAL A 241 14.03 -7.41 -9.20
N TRP A 242 14.04 -8.69 -8.88
CA TRP A 242 13.31 -9.21 -7.73
C TRP A 242 14.24 -9.34 -6.54
N HIS A 243 13.86 -8.77 -5.43
CA HIS A 243 14.61 -8.78 -4.17
C HIS A 243 13.75 -9.34 -3.06
N SER A 244 14.40 -9.89 -2.06
CA SER A 244 13.77 -10.42 -0.86
C SER A 244 14.28 -9.72 0.38
N HIS A 245 13.45 -9.63 1.42
CA HIS A 245 13.80 -9.03 2.69
C HIS A 245 13.37 -9.90 3.85
N ASP A 246 14.29 -10.20 4.74
CA ASP A 246 13.95 -10.79 6.02
C ASP A 246 13.31 -9.75 6.95
N VAL A 247 12.14 -10.08 7.50
CA VAL A 247 11.36 -9.16 8.35
C VAL A 247 12.06 -8.90 9.69
N ALA A 248 12.75 -9.88 10.26
CA ALA A 248 13.39 -9.76 11.58
C ALA A 248 14.63 -8.89 11.54
N THR A 249 15.49 -9.08 10.54
CA THR A 249 16.80 -8.42 10.43
C THR A 249 16.81 -7.22 9.49
N ARG A 250 15.80 -7.08 8.64
CA ARG A 250 15.76 -6.11 7.54
C ARG A 250 16.80 -6.38 6.44
N LYS A 251 17.47 -7.53 6.46
CA LYS A 251 18.46 -7.90 5.47
C LYS A 251 17.81 -8.07 4.09
N ALA A 252 18.41 -7.47 3.08
CA ALA A 252 17.99 -7.54 1.70
C ALA A 252 18.82 -8.57 0.94
N TYR A 253 18.19 -9.32 0.02
CA TYR A 253 18.81 -10.36 -0.77
C TYR A 253 18.55 -10.12 -2.25
N VAL A 254 19.58 -10.31 -3.06
CA VAL A 254 19.51 -10.30 -4.52
C VAL A 254 20.56 -11.26 -5.07
N HIS A 255 20.23 -11.94 -6.14
CA HIS A 255 21.15 -12.81 -6.88
C HIS A 255 21.02 -12.52 -8.37
N GLU A 256 22.01 -12.87 -9.17
CA GLU A 256 21.94 -12.71 -10.63
C GLU A 256 20.71 -13.42 -11.25
N ARG A 257 20.28 -14.56 -10.68
CA ARG A 257 19.04 -15.27 -11.09
C ARG A 257 17.77 -14.47 -10.79
N SER A 258 17.81 -13.53 -9.86
CA SER A 258 16.67 -12.66 -9.52
C SER A 258 16.61 -11.38 -10.37
N ILE A 259 17.49 -11.25 -11.34
CA ILE A 259 17.59 -10.10 -12.24
C ILE A 259 17.33 -10.61 -13.68
N GLY A 260 16.37 -10.02 -14.35
CA GLY A 260 15.99 -10.45 -15.68
C GLY A 260 15.38 -9.36 -16.53
N LEU A 261 15.21 -9.64 -17.82
CA LEU A 261 14.66 -8.67 -18.77
C LEU A 261 13.17 -8.38 -18.57
N SER A 262 12.53 -9.13 -17.68
CA SER A 262 11.13 -8.96 -17.31
C SER A 262 10.76 -9.84 -16.14
N GLU A 263 9.65 -9.50 -15.49
CA GLU A 263 9.00 -10.37 -14.52
C GLU A 263 8.70 -11.73 -15.13
N SER A 264 9.16 -12.77 -14.47
CA SER A 264 8.91 -14.17 -14.81
C SER A 264 9.03 -15.02 -13.54
N MET A 265 8.42 -16.20 -13.55
CA MET A 265 8.55 -17.18 -12.47
C MET A 265 10.03 -17.42 -12.08
N ILE A 266 10.91 -17.47 -13.07
CA ILE A 266 12.35 -17.73 -12.87
C ILE A 266 13.02 -16.62 -12.07
N VAL A 267 12.76 -15.36 -12.46
CA VAL A 267 13.33 -14.18 -11.80
C VAL A 267 12.79 -14.06 -10.38
N ILE A 268 11.52 -14.37 -10.18
CA ILE A 268 10.89 -14.37 -8.86
C ILE A 268 11.46 -15.47 -7.96
N LEU A 269 11.58 -16.70 -8.45
CA LEU A 269 12.24 -17.79 -7.73
C LEU A 269 13.73 -17.50 -7.47
N GLY A 270 14.38 -16.72 -8.33
CA GLY A 270 15.73 -16.22 -8.13
C GLY A 270 15.87 -15.36 -6.87
N SER A 271 14.82 -14.63 -6.45
CA SER A 271 14.83 -13.86 -5.21
C SER A 271 14.77 -14.76 -3.97
N LEU A 272 14.02 -15.86 -4.02
CA LEU A 272 14.00 -16.88 -2.98
C LEU A 272 15.32 -17.67 -2.97
N TYR A 273 15.87 -17.98 -4.15
CA TYR A 273 17.20 -18.61 -4.28
C TYR A 273 18.27 -17.77 -3.55
N ALA A 274 18.23 -16.45 -3.69
CA ALA A 274 19.18 -15.56 -3.01
C ALA A 274 19.14 -15.72 -1.49
N VAL A 275 17.96 -15.82 -0.91
CA VAL A 275 17.77 -16.05 0.54
C VAL A 275 18.30 -17.41 0.96
N CYS A 276 17.90 -18.47 0.26
CA CYS A 276 18.28 -19.84 0.58
C CYS A 276 19.79 -20.08 0.44
N ALA A 277 20.41 -19.48 -0.57
CA ALA A 277 21.85 -19.59 -0.80
C ALA A 277 22.69 -18.87 0.27
N GLU A 278 22.17 -17.79 0.83
CA GLU A 278 22.93 -16.98 1.76
C GLU A 278 22.69 -17.37 3.23
N ASP A 279 21.45 -17.50 3.67
CA ASP A 279 21.12 -17.69 5.07
C ASP A 279 20.27 -18.93 5.37
N GLY A 280 19.49 -19.42 4.39
CA GLY A 280 18.66 -20.61 4.52
C GLY A 280 17.23 -20.42 4.02
N GLU A 281 16.37 -21.39 4.28
CA GLU A 281 15.00 -21.41 3.81
C GLU A 281 14.06 -20.64 4.75
N PRO A 282 13.22 -19.74 4.21
CA PRO A 282 12.22 -19.06 5.01
C PRO A 282 11.03 -19.99 5.35
N VAL A 283 10.44 -19.79 6.50
CA VAL A 283 9.18 -20.48 6.90
C VAL A 283 8.01 -19.93 6.10
N VAL A 284 7.93 -18.60 5.99
CA VAL A 284 6.90 -17.89 5.23
C VAL A 284 7.56 -17.02 4.18
N TRP A 285 7.10 -17.17 2.95
CA TRP A 285 7.50 -16.32 1.83
C TRP A 285 6.32 -15.50 1.34
N GLN A 286 6.36 -14.18 1.58
CA GLN A 286 5.33 -13.26 1.14
C GLN A 286 5.71 -12.62 -0.19
N THR A 287 4.82 -12.70 -1.18
CA THR A 287 5.01 -12.14 -2.52
C THR A 287 3.77 -11.40 -2.99
N ASP A 288 3.92 -10.68 -4.10
CA ASP A 288 2.78 -10.11 -4.79
C ASP A 288 1.89 -11.21 -5.42
N ASN A 289 0.63 -10.85 -5.63
CA ASN A 289 -0.41 -11.72 -6.16
C ASN A 289 -0.31 -11.85 -7.69
N THR A 290 0.84 -12.30 -8.20
CA THR A 290 1.09 -12.43 -9.65
C THR A 290 0.89 -13.86 -10.14
N GLY A 291 0.45 -14.02 -11.40
CA GLY A 291 0.35 -15.34 -12.03
C GLY A 291 1.69 -16.07 -12.18
N SER A 292 2.79 -15.33 -12.06
CA SER A 292 4.14 -15.91 -12.08
C SER A 292 4.49 -16.68 -10.82
N VAL A 293 3.80 -16.43 -9.70
CA VAL A 293 3.92 -17.19 -8.44
C VAL A 293 2.73 -18.14 -8.28
N LYS A 294 1.51 -17.66 -8.53
CA LYS A 294 0.28 -18.46 -8.44
C LYS A 294 0.14 -19.46 -9.59
N ASN A 295 0.92 -20.51 -9.53
CA ASN A 295 0.89 -21.59 -10.50
C ASN A 295 1.33 -22.90 -9.84
N ASP A 296 1.05 -24.00 -10.52
CA ASP A 296 1.31 -25.35 -10.01
C ASP A 296 2.80 -25.60 -9.70
N ARG A 297 3.71 -24.98 -10.45
CA ARG A 297 5.15 -25.20 -10.28
C ARG A 297 5.73 -24.54 -9.02
N VAL A 298 5.12 -23.44 -8.58
CA VAL A 298 5.58 -22.66 -7.42
C VAL A 298 4.78 -23.00 -6.17
N GLU A 299 3.45 -23.05 -6.29
CA GLU A 299 2.56 -23.05 -5.12
C GLU A 299 1.58 -24.22 -5.07
N PHE A 300 0.84 -24.53 -6.16
CA PHE A 300 -0.38 -25.32 -6.03
C PHE A 300 -0.20 -26.83 -6.14
N ASP A 301 0.75 -27.31 -6.95
CA ASP A 301 0.94 -28.75 -7.06
C ASP A 301 1.54 -29.32 -5.78
N PRO A 302 0.88 -30.28 -5.11
CA PRO A 302 1.32 -30.79 -3.81
C PRO A 302 2.60 -31.64 -3.87
N VAL A 303 3.07 -32.00 -5.06
CA VAL A 303 4.26 -32.85 -5.25
C VAL A 303 5.40 -32.07 -5.91
N THR A 304 5.10 -31.30 -6.95
CA THR A 304 6.14 -30.68 -7.79
C THR A 304 6.41 -29.22 -7.46
N SER A 305 5.50 -28.53 -6.74
CA SER A 305 5.70 -27.12 -6.42
C SER A 305 6.88 -26.90 -5.47
N VAL A 306 7.53 -25.73 -5.60
CA VAL A 306 8.63 -25.34 -4.71
C VAL A 306 8.13 -25.27 -3.27
N ALA A 307 6.93 -24.73 -3.06
CA ALA A 307 6.32 -24.63 -1.73
C ALA A 307 6.17 -26.01 -1.07
N ALA A 308 5.59 -26.98 -1.76
CA ALA A 308 5.37 -28.32 -1.24
C ALA A 308 6.69 -29.07 -0.97
N ARG A 309 7.64 -29.01 -1.92
CA ARG A 309 8.93 -29.72 -1.80
C ARG A 309 9.82 -29.18 -0.68
N ARG A 310 9.71 -27.87 -0.39
CA ARG A 310 10.56 -27.21 0.61
C ARG A 310 9.84 -26.87 1.91
N GLY A 311 8.55 -27.14 2.00
CA GLY A 311 7.75 -26.83 3.20
C GLY A 311 7.59 -25.33 3.47
N ILE A 312 7.70 -24.49 2.43
CA ILE A 312 7.59 -23.05 2.54
C ILE A 312 6.12 -22.64 2.41
N SER A 313 5.62 -21.86 3.37
CA SER A 313 4.28 -21.29 3.30
C SER A 313 4.30 -20.03 2.44
N ILE A 314 3.60 -20.03 1.29
CA ILE A 314 3.49 -18.85 0.44
C ILE A 314 2.29 -18.00 0.86
N VAL A 315 2.51 -16.71 1.08
CA VAL A 315 1.47 -15.75 1.44
C VAL A 315 1.44 -14.66 0.37
N HIS A 316 0.25 -14.38 -0.14
CA HIS A 316 0.04 -13.32 -1.12
C HIS A 316 -0.56 -12.07 -0.49
N ASN A 317 -0.13 -10.93 -0.96
CA ASN A 317 -0.74 -9.66 -0.59
C ASN A 317 -2.20 -9.61 -1.04
N ILE A 318 -3.07 -9.05 -0.20
CA ILE A 318 -4.45 -8.78 -0.61
C ILE A 318 -4.41 -7.81 -1.80
N PRO A 319 -5.07 -8.13 -2.93
CA PRO A 319 -5.07 -7.27 -4.10
C PRO A 319 -5.40 -5.81 -3.76
N GLY A 320 -4.55 -4.90 -4.18
CA GLY A 320 -4.69 -3.47 -3.91
C GLY A 320 -4.36 -3.01 -2.49
N ASN A 321 -3.79 -3.85 -1.63
CA ASN A 321 -3.30 -3.45 -0.31
C ASN A 321 -1.77 -3.31 -0.31
N SER A 322 -1.26 -2.23 -0.90
CA SER A 322 0.17 -1.94 -0.96
C SER A 322 0.84 -1.83 0.43
N GLN A 323 0.06 -1.53 1.48
CA GLN A 323 0.59 -1.41 2.84
C GLN A 323 1.05 -2.75 3.44
N ALA A 324 0.67 -3.88 2.84
CA ALA A 324 1.07 -5.19 3.32
C ALA A 324 2.55 -5.49 3.05
N ASN A 325 3.16 -4.89 2.01
CA ASN A 325 4.55 -5.09 1.60
C ASN A 325 5.45 -3.86 1.85
N GLY A 326 5.17 -3.11 2.93
CA GLY A 326 5.84 -1.83 3.21
C GLY A 326 7.37 -1.93 3.36
N ILE A 327 7.91 -3.10 3.71
CA ILE A 327 9.37 -3.32 3.80
C ILE A 327 9.97 -3.27 2.40
N ALA A 328 9.47 -4.08 1.49
CA ALA A 328 9.97 -4.15 0.12
C ALA A 328 9.68 -2.85 -0.68
N GLU A 329 8.50 -2.22 -0.48
CA GLU A 329 8.20 -0.92 -1.10
C GLU A 329 9.15 0.20 -0.63
N ASN A 330 9.56 0.21 0.64
CA ASN A 330 10.55 1.17 1.13
C ASN A 330 11.93 0.93 0.53
N PHE A 331 12.27 -0.33 0.29
CA PHE A 331 13.51 -0.67 -0.39
C PHE A 331 13.47 -0.28 -1.87
N ASN A 332 12.35 -0.44 -2.56
CA ASN A 332 12.17 0.08 -3.93
C ASN A 332 12.44 1.59 -4.01
N LYS A 333 12.02 2.35 -2.99
CA LYS A 333 12.35 3.79 -2.90
C LYS A 333 13.84 4.04 -2.71
N TYR A 334 14.52 3.20 -1.92
CA TYR A 334 15.96 3.29 -1.74
C TYR A 334 16.70 3.00 -3.06
N LEU A 335 16.29 1.94 -3.78
CA LEU A 335 16.85 1.61 -5.10
C LEU A 335 16.61 2.75 -6.11
N ASP A 336 15.42 3.36 -6.11
CA ASP A 336 15.11 4.51 -6.95
C ASP A 336 16.03 5.72 -6.66
N GLU A 337 16.28 6.01 -5.38
CA GLU A 337 17.17 7.12 -5.00
C GLU A 337 18.62 6.82 -5.41
N ARG A 338 19.09 5.58 -5.26
CA ARG A 338 20.43 5.18 -5.75
C ARG A 338 20.48 5.20 -7.28
N ALA A 339 19.43 4.78 -7.97
CA ALA A 339 19.35 4.82 -9.42
C ALA A 339 19.38 6.24 -9.99
N LYS A 340 18.90 7.26 -9.26
CA LYS A 340 19.00 8.67 -9.65
C LYS A 340 20.43 9.20 -9.76
N GLU A 341 21.39 8.54 -9.13
CA GLU A 341 22.80 8.86 -9.27
C GLU A 341 23.37 8.48 -10.65
N LEU A 342 22.65 7.61 -11.38
CA LEU A 342 23.03 7.14 -12.70
C LEU A 342 22.53 8.10 -13.78
N ALA A 343 23.41 8.49 -14.68
CA ALA A 343 23.08 9.40 -15.78
C ALA A 343 22.05 8.85 -16.78
N THR A 344 21.80 7.53 -16.78
CA THR A 344 20.78 6.86 -17.60
C THR A 344 19.43 6.71 -16.91
N TYR A 345 19.24 7.30 -15.72
CA TYR A 345 17.96 7.24 -15.00
C TYR A 345 16.84 7.92 -15.77
N GLN A 346 15.69 7.26 -15.85
CA GLN A 346 14.49 7.68 -16.56
C GLN A 346 13.19 7.51 -15.73
N GLY A 347 13.32 7.49 -14.42
CA GLY A 347 12.21 7.26 -13.49
C GLY A 347 11.46 8.53 -13.06
N LYS A 348 10.64 8.38 -12.04
CA LYS A 348 9.84 9.47 -11.45
C LYS A 348 10.73 10.57 -10.87
N GLY A 349 10.32 11.84 -11.05
CA GLY A 349 11.02 13.00 -10.52
C GLY A 349 12.07 13.60 -11.45
N MET A 350 12.36 12.98 -12.58
CA MET A 350 13.18 13.58 -13.62
C MET A 350 12.42 14.70 -14.34
N ASP A 351 13.12 15.79 -14.70
CA ASP A 351 12.53 16.85 -15.54
C ASP A 351 12.01 16.30 -16.87
N SER A 352 10.82 16.71 -17.28
CA SER A 352 10.12 16.15 -18.44
C SER A 352 10.83 16.46 -19.78
N LEU A 353 11.53 17.58 -19.87
CA LEU A 353 12.29 17.94 -21.08
C LEU A 353 13.60 17.16 -21.15
N ALA A 354 14.29 17.01 -20.01
CA ALA A 354 15.47 16.17 -19.89
C ALA A 354 15.14 14.72 -20.22
N HIS A 355 14.06 14.19 -19.68
CA HIS A 355 13.58 12.83 -19.99
C HIS A 355 13.34 12.63 -21.50
N LYS A 356 12.64 13.57 -22.16
CA LYS A 356 12.43 13.51 -23.61
C LYS A 356 13.74 13.57 -24.41
N ARG A 357 14.71 14.36 -23.94
CA ARG A 357 16.03 14.47 -24.57
C ARG A 357 16.81 13.17 -24.47
N VAL A 358 16.90 12.60 -23.26
CA VAL A 358 17.54 11.29 -23.01
C VAL A 358 16.92 10.21 -23.89
N HIS A 359 15.59 10.13 -23.89
CA HIS A 359 14.88 9.15 -24.70
C HIS A 359 15.18 9.28 -26.21
N LYS A 360 15.24 10.51 -26.75
CA LYS A 360 15.60 10.75 -28.16
C LYS A 360 17.05 10.32 -28.46
N ILE A 361 18.00 10.63 -27.59
CA ILE A 361 19.41 10.23 -27.76
C ILE A 361 19.51 8.71 -27.74
N THR A 362 18.87 8.05 -26.77
CA THR A 362 18.84 6.57 -26.66
C THR A 362 18.24 5.93 -27.91
N GLN A 363 17.11 6.44 -28.42
CA GLN A 363 16.52 5.91 -29.64
C GLN A 363 17.44 6.05 -30.89
N LYS A 364 18.12 7.17 -31.00
CA LYS A 364 19.10 7.39 -32.08
C LYS A 364 20.27 6.41 -31.98
N MET A 365 20.80 6.21 -30.76
CA MET A 365 21.88 5.24 -30.54
C MET A 365 21.48 3.83 -30.89
N VAL A 366 20.28 3.39 -30.50
CA VAL A 366 19.74 2.06 -30.88
C VAL A 366 19.68 1.89 -32.40
N LYS A 367 19.26 2.95 -33.13
CA LYS A 367 19.22 2.93 -34.60
C LYS A 367 20.60 2.87 -35.22
N ALA A 368 21.54 3.67 -34.72
CA ALA A 368 22.93 3.65 -35.20
C ALA A 368 23.61 2.30 -34.93
N GLN A 369 23.41 1.72 -33.76
CA GLN A 369 23.89 0.37 -33.44
C GLN A 369 23.30 -0.71 -34.37
N ALA A 370 22.01 -0.59 -34.70
CA ALA A 370 21.36 -1.59 -35.56
C ALA A 370 21.91 -1.60 -37.01
N VAL A 371 22.46 -0.48 -37.48
CA VAL A 371 23.10 -0.37 -38.80
C VAL A 371 24.64 -0.46 -38.74
N GLY A 372 25.22 -0.65 -37.55
CA GLY A 372 26.66 -0.78 -37.38
C GLY A 372 27.43 0.54 -37.49
N ASP A 373 26.77 1.69 -37.37
CA ASP A 373 27.40 3.02 -37.45
C ASP A 373 28.05 3.38 -36.10
N ASN A 374 29.27 2.91 -35.92
CA ASN A 374 30.03 3.10 -34.68
C ASN A 374 30.43 4.56 -34.45
N ASP A 375 30.62 5.34 -35.49
CA ASP A 375 30.98 6.76 -35.39
C ASP A 375 29.81 7.58 -34.86
N GLU A 376 28.60 7.33 -35.39
CA GLU A 376 27.38 7.98 -34.86
C GLU A 376 27.06 7.53 -33.43
N VAL A 377 27.30 6.26 -33.08
CA VAL A 377 27.16 5.79 -31.70
C VAL A 377 28.11 6.54 -30.76
N ALA A 378 29.39 6.69 -31.14
CA ALA A 378 30.37 7.43 -30.34
C ALA A 378 30.00 8.91 -30.19
N ARG A 379 29.52 9.54 -31.27
CA ARG A 379 29.05 10.94 -31.28
C ARG A 379 27.85 11.12 -30.31
N LEU A 380 26.86 10.24 -30.41
CA LEU A 380 25.66 10.28 -29.55
C LEU A 380 25.99 9.99 -28.09
N LYS A 381 26.95 9.11 -27.81
CA LYS A 381 27.47 8.87 -26.48
C LYS A 381 28.08 10.13 -25.87
N ALA A 382 28.96 10.82 -26.63
CA ALA A 382 29.54 12.09 -26.20
C ALA A 382 28.48 13.21 -26.06
N GLU A 383 27.39 13.20 -26.85
CA GLU A 383 26.27 14.11 -26.67
C GLU A 383 25.50 13.83 -25.37
N ALA A 384 25.25 12.55 -25.06
CA ALA A 384 24.61 12.13 -23.83
C ALA A 384 25.43 12.52 -22.59
N GLU A 385 26.73 12.30 -22.62
CA GLU A 385 27.67 12.68 -21.54
C GLU A 385 27.65 14.19 -21.29
N ARG A 386 27.72 14.99 -22.35
CA ARG A 386 27.63 16.48 -22.26
C ARG A 386 26.29 16.95 -21.72
N ALA A 387 25.23 16.19 -21.93
CA ALA A 387 23.91 16.48 -21.41
C ALA A 387 23.68 15.96 -19.97
N GLY A 388 24.72 15.37 -19.32
CA GLY A 388 24.62 14.74 -18.01
C GLY A 388 23.85 13.43 -18.03
N CYS A 389 23.71 12.79 -19.20
CA CYS A 389 22.92 11.58 -19.43
C CYS A 389 23.78 10.47 -20.05
N GLY A 390 25.07 10.38 -19.67
CA GLY A 390 26.00 9.39 -20.19
C GLY A 390 25.56 7.95 -19.94
N LEU A 391 26.03 7.04 -20.80
CA LEU A 391 25.89 5.61 -20.55
C LEU A 391 26.85 5.20 -19.45
N VAL A 392 26.29 4.68 -18.35
CA VAL A 392 27.08 4.29 -17.18
C VAL A 392 27.62 2.87 -17.32
N PHE A 393 26.83 1.97 -17.96
CA PHE A 393 27.18 0.56 -18.08
C PHE A 393 27.52 0.19 -19.52
N GLY A 394 28.67 -0.44 -19.70
CA GLY A 394 29.12 -1.00 -20.99
C GLY A 394 28.49 -2.35 -21.30
N SER A 395 27.99 -3.06 -20.28
CA SER A 395 27.39 -4.37 -20.41
C SER A 395 26.22 -4.57 -19.43
N TYR A 396 25.41 -5.58 -19.71
CA TYR A 396 24.35 -6.02 -18.79
C TYR A 396 24.93 -6.53 -17.46
N ALA A 397 26.04 -7.25 -17.52
CA ALA A 397 26.72 -7.77 -16.32
C ALA A 397 27.15 -6.67 -15.36
N GLU A 398 27.72 -5.57 -15.87
CA GLU A 398 28.10 -4.41 -15.03
C GLU A 398 26.89 -3.80 -14.32
N ALA A 399 25.74 -3.74 -14.99
CA ALA A 399 24.49 -3.26 -14.38
C ALA A 399 23.98 -4.21 -13.29
N VAL A 400 24.09 -5.52 -13.51
CA VAL A 400 23.76 -6.55 -12.50
C VAL A 400 24.68 -6.41 -11.29
N ASP A 401 25.97 -6.24 -11.48
CA ASP A 401 26.95 -6.07 -10.40
C ASP A 401 26.73 -4.76 -9.63
N TRP A 402 26.29 -3.71 -10.31
CA TRP A 402 25.88 -2.47 -9.64
C TRP A 402 24.71 -2.71 -8.69
N VAL A 403 23.65 -3.41 -9.14
CA VAL A 403 22.50 -3.76 -8.29
C VAL A 403 22.93 -4.57 -7.07
N LYS A 404 23.73 -5.60 -7.28
CA LYS A 404 24.24 -6.44 -6.17
C LYS A 404 25.03 -5.61 -5.15
N ARG A 405 25.89 -4.71 -5.62
CA ARG A 405 26.66 -3.80 -4.75
C ARG A 405 25.75 -2.86 -3.95
N VAL A 406 24.73 -2.27 -4.57
CA VAL A 406 23.77 -1.38 -3.88
C VAL A 406 23.03 -2.12 -2.77
N VAL A 407 22.68 -3.39 -2.99
CA VAL A 407 22.04 -4.24 -1.96
C VAL A 407 23.02 -4.55 -0.82
N MET A 408 24.27 -4.86 -1.13
CA MET A 408 25.30 -5.06 -0.10
C MET A 408 25.52 -3.79 0.74
N GLU A 409 25.63 -2.63 0.10
CA GLU A 409 25.74 -1.33 0.78
C GLU A 409 24.55 -1.08 1.71
N PHE A 410 23.32 -1.41 1.27
CA PHE A 410 22.13 -1.31 2.13
C PHE A 410 22.26 -2.17 3.39
N ASN A 411 22.73 -3.40 3.25
CA ASN A 411 22.87 -4.33 4.38
C ASN A 411 23.93 -3.87 5.40
N ASP A 412 24.86 -2.99 5.00
CA ASP A 412 25.87 -2.39 5.87
C ASP A 412 25.51 -0.98 6.35
N MET A 413 24.34 -0.46 5.99
CA MET A 413 23.86 0.84 6.45
C MET A 413 23.00 0.71 7.72
N PRO A 414 23.14 1.65 8.71
CA PRO A 414 22.29 1.68 9.89
C PRO A 414 20.79 1.79 9.53
N HIS A 415 19.98 0.86 10.01
CA HIS A 415 18.54 0.82 9.69
C HIS A 415 17.70 1.29 10.88
N ARG A 416 16.92 2.38 10.71
CA ARG A 416 16.19 3.08 11.79
C ARG A 416 15.20 2.23 12.58
N GLU A 417 14.74 1.11 12.05
CA GLU A 417 13.79 0.20 12.71
C GLU A 417 14.49 -0.89 13.54
N LEU A 418 15.82 -0.97 13.45
CA LEU A 418 16.63 -1.87 14.26
C LEU A 418 17.05 -1.22 15.57
N ALA A 419 17.47 -2.01 16.53
CA ALA A 419 17.96 -1.55 17.83
C ALA A 419 19.14 -0.58 17.70
N LYS A 420 19.33 0.24 18.74
CA LYS A 420 20.50 1.15 18.81
C LYS A 420 21.62 0.52 19.60
N ILE A 421 22.79 0.53 19.03
CA ILE A 421 24.04 0.08 19.63
C ILE A 421 25.05 1.22 19.72
N ALA A 422 26.09 1.04 20.51
CA ALA A 422 27.25 1.92 20.48
C ALA A 422 28.07 1.60 19.21
N ASP A 423 28.33 2.60 18.40
CA ASP A 423 29.17 2.45 17.22
C ASP A 423 30.60 2.06 17.65
N PRO A 424 31.16 0.97 17.12
CA PRO A 424 32.45 0.44 17.56
C PRO A 424 33.62 1.39 17.28
N ILE A 425 33.48 2.31 16.34
CA ILE A 425 34.55 3.24 15.97
C ILE A 425 34.42 4.56 16.72
N THR A 426 33.23 5.13 16.75
CA THR A 426 32.97 6.49 17.27
C THR A 426 32.48 6.51 18.72
N GLY A 427 32.02 5.37 19.26
CA GLY A 427 31.36 5.24 20.56
C GLY A 427 29.97 5.89 20.65
N LYS A 428 29.49 6.55 19.60
CA LYS A 428 28.19 7.20 19.57
C LYS A 428 27.09 6.16 19.31
N LYS A 429 25.88 6.42 19.86
CA LYS A 429 24.73 5.53 19.59
C LYS A 429 24.27 5.69 18.14
N ARG A 430 24.19 4.59 17.42
CA ARG A 430 23.57 4.46 16.10
C ARG A 430 22.67 3.23 16.04
N HIS A 431 21.80 3.17 15.06
CA HIS A 431 21.07 1.93 14.78
C HIS A 431 21.99 0.84 14.24
N MET A 432 21.63 -0.40 14.49
CA MET A 432 22.30 -1.56 13.87
C MET A 432 22.11 -1.55 12.36
N THR A 433 23.03 -2.17 11.66
CA THR A 433 22.86 -2.55 10.26
C THR A 433 22.12 -3.88 10.15
N PRO A 434 21.48 -4.21 9.02
CA PRO A 434 20.89 -5.52 8.78
C PRO A 434 21.89 -6.67 9.00
N ASN A 435 23.12 -6.54 8.53
CA ASN A 435 24.17 -7.54 8.74
C ASN A 435 24.55 -7.70 10.22
N GLU A 436 24.66 -6.60 10.97
CA GLU A 436 24.92 -6.67 12.43
C GLU A 436 23.77 -7.36 13.15
N ARG A 437 22.52 -7.10 12.77
CA ARG A 437 21.36 -7.76 13.39
C ARG A 437 21.34 -9.26 13.08
N MET A 438 21.66 -9.66 11.85
CA MET A 438 21.80 -11.08 11.50
C MET A 438 22.92 -11.74 12.31
N ALA A 439 24.08 -11.07 12.41
CA ALA A 439 25.21 -11.58 13.18
C ALA A 439 24.90 -11.73 14.69
N GLU A 440 24.08 -10.83 15.25
CA GLU A 440 23.62 -10.92 16.64
C GLU A 440 22.79 -12.19 16.85
N PHE A 441 21.82 -12.51 15.98
CA PHE A 441 21.03 -13.74 16.06
C PHE A 441 21.90 -15.00 15.94
N VAL A 442 22.88 -14.99 15.04
CA VAL A 442 23.82 -16.10 14.90
C VAL A 442 24.66 -16.28 16.18
N ALA A 443 25.05 -15.18 16.82
CA ALA A 443 25.76 -15.21 18.11
C ALA A 443 24.87 -15.67 19.27
N GLU A 444 23.54 -15.54 19.14
CA GLU A 444 22.52 -16.06 20.07
C GLU A 444 22.08 -17.50 19.72
N ASP A 445 22.91 -18.26 19.02
CA ASP A 445 22.69 -19.66 18.61
C ASP A 445 21.55 -19.88 17.61
N TRP A 446 21.11 -18.86 16.87
CA TRP A 446 20.20 -19.09 15.75
C TRP A 446 20.89 -19.89 14.65
N PRO A 447 20.34 -21.06 14.22
CA PRO A 447 21.01 -21.93 13.27
C PRO A 447 20.92 -21.38 11.85
N ARG A 448 21.99 -20.72 11.38
CA ARG A 448 22.12 -20.33 9.99
C ARG A 448 22.38 -21.58 9.13
N GLN A 449 21.49 -21.86 8.18
CA GLN A 449 21.53 -23.09 7.37
C GLN A 449 21.38 -22.78 5.87
N PRO A 450 22.40 -22.17 5.23
CA PRO A 450 22.37 -21.90 3.81
C PRO A 450 22.34 -23.22 3.03
N LEU A 451 21.54 -23.25 1.96
CA LEU A 451 21.60 -24.33 0.99
C LEU A 451 22.84 -24.14 0.12
N VAL A 452 23.58 -25.22 -0.13
CA VAL A 452 24.82 -25.16 -0.91
C VAL A 452 24.90 -26.26 -1.97
N GLY A 453 25.63 -26.00 -3.03
CA GLY A 453 25.94 -27.00 -4.05
C GLY A 453 24.71 -27.67 -4.67
N ALA A 454 24.70 -29.00 -4.69
CA ALA A 454 23.67 -29.79 -5.36
C ALA A 454 22.26 -29.60 -4.71
N ASP A 455 22.21 -29.42 -3.39
CA ASP A 455 20.93 -29.23 -2.67
C ASP A 455 20.26 -27.91 -3.03
N LEU A 456 21.05 -26.84 -3.15
CA LEU A 456 20.56 -25.53 -3.59
C LEU A 456 20.07 -25.59 -5.03
N GLU A 457 20.85 -26.18 -5.94
CA GLU A 457 20.46 -26.30 -7.34
C GLU A 457 19.20 -27.15 -7.49
N ASP A 458 19.11 -28.29 -6.82
CA ASP A 458 17.93 -29.16 -6.89
C ASP A 458 16.67 -28.51 -6.31
N ALA A 459 16.82 -27.72 -5.23
CA ALA A 459 15.70 -27.00 -4.64
C ALA A 459 15.00 -26.07 -5.65
N PHE A 460 15.76 -25.44 -6.55
CA PHE A 460 15.26 -24.44 -7.51
C PHE A 460 15.14 -24.94 -8.95
N ARG A 461 15.46 -26.21 -9.22
CA ARG A 461 15.06 -26.83 -10.48
C ARG A 461 13.54 -26.84 -10.60
N VAL A 462 13.05 -26.57 -11.80
CA VAL A 462 11.61 -26.73 -12.08
C VAL A 462 11.29 -28.21 -12.17
N HIS A 463 10.28 -28.63 -11.43
CA HIS A 463 9.80 -30.01 -11.44
C HIS A 463 8.46 -30.08 -12.17
N GLU A 464 8.34 -31.08 -13.05
CA GLU A 464 7.09 -31.37 -13.79
C GLU A 464 6.81 -32.86 -13.75
N ARG A 465 5.55 -33.23 -13.53
CA ARG A 465 5.11 -34.60 -13.68
C ARG A 465 5.02 -34.95 -15.18
N LYS A 466 5.66 -36.03 -15.60
CA LYS A 466 5.67 -36.52 -16.97
C LYS A 466 5.45 -38.01 -16.99
N THR A 467 4.96 -38.53 -18.13
CA THR A 467 4.88 -39.96 -18.37
C THR A 467 6.03 -40.36 -19.29
N VAL A 468 6.76 -41.38 -18.93
CA VAL A 468 7.81 -41.96 -19.79
C VAL A 468 7.13 -42.63 -20.97
N THR A 469 7.55 -42.30 -22.19
CA THR A 469 7.01 -42.88 -23.42
C THR A 469 8.15 -43.41 -24.28
N ARG A 470 8.22 -44.70 -24.48
CA ARG A 470 9.29 -45.35 -25.25
C ARG A 470 10.70 -45.01 -24.71
N GLY A 471 10.86 -45.06 -23.39
CA GLY A 471 12.13 -44.79 -22.73
C GLY A 471 12.58 -43.32 -22.78
N VAL A 472 11.69 -42.37 -23.12
CA VAL A 472 12.02 -40.95 -23.17
C VAL A 472 11.01 -40.10 -22.43
N VAL A 473 11.47 -38.92 -21.96
CA VAL A 473 10.62 -37.84 -21.45
C VAL A 473 10.78 -36.60 -22.30
N SER A 474 9.74 -35.79 -22.39
CA SER A 474 9.76 -34.57 -23.19
C SER A 474 9.47 -33.34 -22.34
N ILE A 475 10.37 -32.33 -22.39
CA ILE A 475 10.28 -31.06 -21.71
C ILE A 475 10.40 -29.92 -22.73
N MET A 476 9.40 -29.05 -22.79
CA MET A 476 9.34 -27.89 -23.71
C MET A 476 9.61 -28.22 -25.19
N GLY A 477 9.32 -29.46 -25.62
CA GLY A 477 9.54 -29.93 -27.00
C GLY A 477 10.90 -30.55 -27.23
N GLN A 478 11.77 -30.61 -26.24
CA GLN A 478 13.02 -31.34 -26.25
C GLN A 478 12.84 -32.73 -25.62
N THR A 479 13.53 -33.73 -26.14
CA THR A 479 13.43 -35.12 -25.68
C THR A 479 14.70 -35.54 -24.97
N TYR A 480 14.55 -36.28 -23.88
CA TYR A 480 15.64 -36.75 -23.03
C TYR A 480 15.53 -38.27 -22.85
N HIS A 481 16.67 -38.95 -22.84
CA HIS A 481 16.77 -40.38 -22.69
C HIS A 481 17.86 -40.80 -21.72
N HIS A 482 17.60 -41.89 -21.00
CA HIS A 482 18.58 -42.66 -20.25
C HIS A 482 18.16 -44.13 -20.24
N PRO A 483 19.09 -45.11 -20.29
CA PRO A 483 18.75 -46.55 -20.33
C PRO A 483 17.84 -46.99 -19.17
N ASP A 484 17.98 -46.41 -17.98
CA ASP A 484 17.15 -46.75 -16.82
C ASP A 484 15.66 -46.39 -17.02
N MET A 485 15.33 -45.51 -17.98
CA MET A 485 13.94 -45.19 -18.30
C MET A 485 13.27 -46.23 -19.23
N ASP A 486 14.01 -47.13 -19.85
CA ASP A 486 13.43 -48.12 -20.75
C ASP A 486 12.41 -49.03 -20.03
N ASN A 487 12.64 -49.28 -18.73
CA ASN A 487 11.75 -50.08 -17.89
C ASN A 487 10.57 -49.31 -17.29
N LEU A 488 10.54 -47.98 -17.47
CA LEU A 488 9.52 -47.10 -16.89
C LEU A 488 8.45 -46.67 -17.91
N ASN A 489 8.39 -47.38 -19.06
CA ASN A 489 7.48 -47.00 -20.11
C ASN A 489 6.01 -47.08 -19.69
N GLY A 490 5.32 -45.97 -19.70
CA GLY A 490 3.95 -45.81 -19.20
C GLY A 490 3.86 -45.28 -17.79
N ASP A 491 4.95 -45.25 -17.03
CA ASP A 491 4.98 -44.79 -15.68
C ASP A 491 5.05 -43.25 -15.60
N ALA A 492 4.43 -42.71 -14.57
CA ALA A 492 4.53 -41.29 -14.22
C ALA A 492 5.80 -41.07 -13.38
N VAL A 493 6.59 -40.12 -13.81
CA VAL A 493 7.83 -39.69 -13.14
C VAL A 493 7.83 -38.20 -12.89
N MET A 494 8.62 -37.73 -11.94
CA MET A 494 8.91 -36.31 -11.75
C MET A 494 10.20 -35.98 -12.53
N VAL A 495 10.14 -34.99 -13.40
CA VAL A 495 11.30 -34.53 -14.18
C VAL A 495 11.72 -33.17 -13.69
N ALA A 496 12.93 -33.07 -13.14
CA ALA A 496 13.54 -31.84 -12.73
C ALA A 496 14.49 -31.32 -13.82
N TYR A 497 14.45 -30.03 -14.08
CA TYR A 497 15.33 -29.40 -15.08
C TYR A 497 15.81 -28.04 -14.67
N ASP A 498 17.05 -27.71 -15.06
CA ASP A 498 17.60 -26.37 -14.93
C ASP A 498 17.16 -25.54 -16.13
N ILE A 499 16.67 -24.33 -15.86
CA ILE A 499 16.20 -23.40 -16.89
C ILE A 499 17.35 -22.91 -17.78
N GLN A 500 18.54 -22.82 -17.23
CA GLN A 500 19.74 -22.33 -17.92
C GLN A 500 20.43 -23.44 -18.72
N ASP A 501 20.21 -24.71 -18.37
CA ASP A 501 20.86 -25.87 -19.00
C ASP A 501 19.83 -26.84 -19.60
N GLY A 502 19.71 -26.86 -20.90
CA GLY A 502 18.88 -27.82 -21.64
C GLY A 502 19.61 -29.11 -22.06
N SER A 503 20.83 -29.33 -21.62
CA SER A 503 21.60 -30.51 -22.01
C SER A 503 21.17 -31.80 -21.32
N ARG A 504 20.54 -31.69 -20.15
CA ARG A 504 20.13 -32.82 -19.31
C ARG A 504 18.92 -32.48 -18.42
N VAL A 505 18.26 -33.52 -17.94
CA VAL A 505 17.19 -33.44 -16.94
C VAL A 505 17.37 -34.56 -15.92
N TRP A 506 16.86 -34.34 -14.71
CA TRP A 506 16.90 -35.33 -13.62
C TRP A 506 15.53 -35.98 -13.51
N VAL A 507 15.50 -37.30 -13.74
CA VAL A 507 14.28 -38.10 -13.62
C VAL A 507 14.22 -38.68 -12.23
N LYS A 508 13.13 -38.43 -11.52
CA LYS A 508 12.90 -38.84 -10.15
C LYS A 508 11.61 -39.66 -10.01
N SER A 509 11.52 -40.47 -8.98
CA SER A 509 10.25 -41.06 -8.57
C SER A 509 9.26 -39.96 -8.14
N LEU A 510 7.99 -40.28 -7.99
CA LEU A 510 7.01 -39.34 -7.43
C LEU A 510 7.27 -39.04 -5.98
N ASP A 511 8.02 -39.87 -5.27
CA ASP A 511 8.45 -39.67 -3.87
C ASP A 511 9.72 -38.82 -3.77
N GLY A 512 10.33 -38.43 -4.90
CA GLY A 512 11.47 -37.52 -4.96
C GLY A 512 12.84 -38.18 -5.14
N ASP A 513 12.92 -39.51 -5.11
CA ASP A 513 14.18 -40.25 -5.27
C ASP A 513 14.71 -40.13 -6.69
N LEU A 514 15.99 -39.84 -6.83
CA LEU A 514 16.65 -39.74 -8.14
C LEU A 514 16.74 -41.13 -8.79
N ILE A 515 16.19 -41.27 -9.99
CA ILE A 515 16.26 -42.47 -10.81
C ILE A 515 17.47 -42.38 -11.73
N CYS A 516 17.56 -41.31 -12.54
CA CYS A 516 18.67 -41.11 -13.46
C CYS A 516 18.82 -39.66 -13.89
N GLU A 517 19.97 -39.31 -14.45
CA GLU A 517 20.23 -38.08 -15.19
C GLU A 517 20.12 -38.37 -16.70
N ALA A 518 19.02 -37.90 -17.31
CA ALA A 518 18.74 -38.17 -18.72
C ALA A 518 19.33 -37.07 -19.61
N ALA A 519 20.07 -37.47 -20.60
CA ALA A 519 20.71 -36.54 -21.53
C ALA A 519 19.74 -36.14 -22.66
N PHE A 520 19.95 -34.95 -23.21
CA PHE A 520 19.24 -34.46 -24.38
C PHE A 520 19.43 -35.45 -25.56
N TYR A 521 18.34 -35.90 -26.14
CA TYR A 521 18.32 -36.81 -27.26
C TYR A 521 17.61 -36.19 -28.45
N THR A 522 18.30 -36.12 -29.57
CA THR A 522 17.69 -35.74 -30.86
C THR A 522 18.41 -36.39 -32.03
N ALA A 523 17.62 -36.86 -32.98
CA ALA A 523 18.12 -37.36 -34.26
C ALA A 523 18.49 -36.22 -35.24
N ARG A 524 18.23 -34.93 -34.92
CA ARG A 524 18.29 -33.85 -35.89
C ARG A 524 19.11 -32.64 -35.52
N ASN A 525 19.35 -32.33 -34.25
CA ASN A 525 20.06 -31.14 -33.84
C ASN A 525 21.32 -31.46 -33.05
N TYR A 526 22.42 -30.83 -33.42
CA TYR A 526 23.73 -31.03 -32.80
C TYR A 526 23.93 -30.32 -31.48
N ARG A 527 23.03 -29.38 -31.11
CA ARG A 527 23.12 -28.63 -29.86
C ARG A 527 21.74 -28.40 -29.26
N PRO A 528 21.53 -28.74 -28.00
CA PRO A 528 20.29 -28.38 -27.30
C PRO A 528 20.23 -26.89 -27.04
N SER A 529 19.05 -26.28 -27.21
CA SER A 529 18.79 -24.94 -26.75
C SER A 529 18.54 -24.94 -25.24
N SER A 530 19.00 -23.94 -24.52
CA SER A 530 18.63 -23.80 -23.12
C SER A 530 17.11 -23.57 -22.98
N PHE A 531 16.52 -24.01 -21.90
CA PHE A 531 15.09 -23.76 -21.65
C PHE A 531 14.77 -22.27 -21.53
N TYR A 532 15.75 -21.46 -21.10
CA TYR A 532 15.65 -20.01 -21.07
C TYR A 532 15.54 -19.42 -22.48
N GLU A 533 16.36 -19.85 -23.43
CA GLU A 533 16.26 -19.44 -24.85
C GLU A 533 14.90 -19.80 -25.44
N ILE A 534 14.40 -21.03 -25.19
CA ILE A 534 13.08 -21.48 -25.64
C ILE A 534 11.96 -20.61 -25.02
N ALA A 535 12.10 -20.24 -23.76
CA ALA A 535 11.12 -19.38 -23.09
C ALA A 535 11.13 -17.95 -23.67
N LEU A 536 12.30 -17.41 -24.02
CA LEU A 536 12.42 -16.11 -24.69
C LEU A 536 11.81 -16.12 -26.08
N ASP A 537 12.04 -17.16 -26.88
CA ASP A 537 11.43 -17.31 -28.22
C ASP A 537 9.91 -17.37 -28.13
N LYS A 538 9.35 -18.20 -27.25
CA LYS A 538 7.90 -18.27 -27.02
C LYS A 538 7.31 -16.92 -26.61
N ARG A 539 8.05 -16.13 -25.83
CA ARG A 539 7.63 -14.79 -25.45
C ARG A 539 7.67 -13.82 -26.63
N ALA A 540 8.72 -13.88 -27.45
CA ALA A 540 8.83 -13.07 -28.66
C ALA A 540 7.66 -13.37 -29.63
N ASP A 541 7.32 -14.64 -29.83
CA ASP A 541 6.17 -15.06 -30.63
C ASP A 541 4.84 -14.52 -30.08
N ALA A 542 4.66 -14.58 -28.75
CA ALA A 542 3.46 -14.05 -28.11
C ALA A 542 3.37 -12.52 -28.23
N GLN A 543 4.49 -11.81 -28.22
CA GLN A 543 4.54 -10.37 -28.48
C GLN A 543 4.22 -10.04 -29.93
N GLN A 544 4.77 -10.79 -30.88
CA GLN A 544 4.46 -10.63 -32.32
C GLN A 544 2.98 -10.86 -32.60
N LYS A 545 2.36 -11.90 -32.03
CA LYS A 545 0.91 -12.13 -32.15
C LYS A 545 0.08 -10.98 -31.60
N ARG A 546 0.48 -10.40 -30.46
CA ARG A 546 -0.21 -9.22 -29.88
C ARG A 546 -0.05 -7.97 -30.74
N LEU A 547 1.14 -7.76 -31.30
CA LEU A 547 1.39 -6.64 -32.23
C LEU A 547 0.62 -6.83 -33.53
N GLY A 548 0.59 -8.06 -34.08
CA GLY A 548 -0.23 -8.40 -35.24
C GLY A 548 -1.71 -8.10 -35.05
N LYS A 549 -2.27 -8.46 -33.85
CA LYS A 549 -3.65 -8.09 -33.50
C LYS A 549 -3.86 -6.59 -33.44
N LYS A 550 -2.93 -5.84 -32.84
CA LYS A 550 -3.01 -4.35 -32.80
C LYS A 550 -2.93 -3.76 -34.19
N ILE A 551 -2.10 -4.30 -35.08
CA ILE A 551 -2.01 -3.84 -36.48
C ILE A 551 -3.34 -4.08 -37.18
N ALA A 552 -3.94 -5.26 -37.03
CA ALA A 552 -5.25 -5.58 -37.60
C ALA A 552 -6.36 -4.66 -37.07
N ASP A 553 -6.35 -4.34 -35.76
CA ASP A 553 -7.30 -3.41 -35.16
C ASP A 553 -7.13 -1.98 -35.71
N ILE A 554 -5.89 -1.55 -35.98
CA ILE A 554 -5.60 -0.22 -36.60
C ILE A 554 -6.02 -0.23 -38.08
N GLU A 555 -5.78 -1.32 -38.78
CA GLU A 555 -6.22 -1.46 -40.18
C GLU A 555 -7.74 -1.46 -40.31
N ALA A 556 -8.45 -2.07 -39.36
CA ALA A 556 -9.91 -2.03 -39.28
C ALA A 556 -10.48 -0.62 -39.05
N GLN A 557 -9.68 0.29 -38.50
CA GLN A 557 -10.06 1.69 -38.26
C GLN A 557 -9.77 2.62 -39.45
N ARG A 558 -9.23 2.13 -40.56
CA ARG A 558 -8.99 2.96 -41.77
C ARG A 558 -10.31 3.38 -42.42
N PRO A 559 -10.38 4.60 -43.00
CA PRO A 559 -11.60 5.17 -43.58
C PRO A 559 -12.27 4.38 -44.71
N GLY A 560 -11.72 3.23 -45.13
CA GLY A 560 -12.34 2.32 -46.10
C GLY A 560 -13.23 1.24 -45.51
N ASN A 561 -13.20 1.09 -44.18
CA ASN A 561 -13.99 0.09 -43.44
C ASN A 561 -15.17 0.75 -42.72
N ILE A 562 -16.07 1.39 -43.47
CA ILE A 562 -17.26 2.03 -42.88
C ILE A 562 -18.23 0.93 -42.48
N ILE A 563 -18.48 0.77 -41.19
CA ILE A 563 -19.63 0.03 -40.68
C ILE A 563 -20.81 0.98 -40.74
N GLU A 564 -21.68 0.82 -41.73
CA GLU A 564 -22.82 1.71 -41.98
C GLU A 564 -23.89 1.77 -40.89
N SER A 565 -23.92 0.85 -39.96
CA SER A 565 -24.75 0.94 -38.76
C SER A 565 -24.22 0.09 -37.60
N MET A 566 -23.71 0.72 -36.57
CA MET A 566 -23.83 0.13 -35.24
C MET A 566 -25.18 0.56 -34.67
N ALA A 567 -26.03 -0.40 -34.31
CA ALA A 567 -27.19 -0.10 -33.49
C ALA A 567 -26.68 0.67 -32.27
N SER A 568 -27.18 1.91 -32.09
CA SER A 568 -26.85 2.71 -30.92
C SER A 568 -27.26 1.87 -29.70
N VAL A 569 -26.29 1.43 -28.91
CA VAL A 569 -26.54 0.93 -27.59
C VAL A 569 -27.05 2.14 -26.82
N VAL A 570 -28.36 2.24 -26.69
CA VAL A 570 -28.96 3.16 -25.74
C VAL A 570 -28.49 2.65 -24.38
N ILE A 571 -27.45 3.26 -23.84
CA ILE A 571 -27.13 3.09 -22.43
C ILE A 571 -28.38 3.59 -21.71
N PRO A 572 -29.17 2.71 -21.04
CA PRO A 572 -30.32 3.20 -20.29
C PRO A 572 -29.79 4.26 -19.33
N ALA A 573 -30.40 5.44 -19.35
CA ALA A 573 -30.11 6.45 -18.36
C ALA A 573 -30.14 5.73 -17.01
N VAL A 574 -29.03 5.75 -16.29
CA VAL A 574 -28.99 5.23 -14.93
C VAL A 574 -30.08 5.99 -14.21
N GLU A 575 -31.17 5.33 -13.88
CA GLU A 575 -32.19 5.92 -13.01
C GLU A 575 -31.43 6.35 -11.76
N ILE A 576 -31.25 7.66 -11.62
CA ILE A 576 -30.69 8.24 -10.40
C ILE A 576 -31.68 7.82 -9.32
N PRO A 577 -31.29 6.97 -8.37
CA PRO A 577 -32.23 6.58 -7.32
C PRO A 577 -32.71 7.87 -6.66
N THR A 578 -33.97 8.12 -6.70
CA THR A 578 -34.62 9.22 -5.98
C THR A 578 -34.10 9.19 -4.55
N PRO A 579 -33.59 10.31 -4.01
CA PRO A 579 -33.06 10.33 -2.64
C PRO A 579 -34.20 9.84 -1.75
N ILE A 580 -33.98 8.72 -1.08
CA ILE A 580 -34.93 8.20 -0.09
C ILE A 580 -35.04 9.28 0.97
N PRO A 581 -36.24 9.84 1.23
CA PRO A 581 -36.41 10.78 2.32
C PRO A 581 -35.98 10.07 3.60
N VAL A 582 -35.02 10.63 4.32
CA VAL A 582 -34.62 10.16 5.65
C VAL A 582 -35.82 10.47 6.57
N ALA A 583 -36.79 9.57 6.60
CA ALA A 583 -37.74 9.52 7.66
C ALA A 583 -36.99 9.27 8.97
N ALA A 584 -37.41 9.92 10.03
CA ALA A 584 -36.89 9.75 11.37
C ALA A 584 -36.64 8.25 11.65
N ILE A 585 -35.46 7.95 12.18
CA ILE A 585 -35.10 6.58 12.56
C ILE A 585 -35.96 6.19 13.75
N GLU A 586 -37.14 5.66 13.46
CA GLU A 586 -37.78 4.72 14.35
C GLU A 586 -37.03 3.40 14.20
N GLN A 587 -36.67 2.80 15.33
CA GLN A 587 -35.89 1.54 15.37
C GLN A 587 -36.63 0.49 14.50
N PRO A 588 -35.98 -0.14 13.52
CA PRO A 588 -36.63 -1.13 12.69
C PRO A 588 -36.77 -2.44 13.47
N ALA A 589 -38.01 -2.75 13.83
CA ALA A 589 -38.42 -4.12 13.91
C ALA A 589 -38.52 -4.64 12.47
N ASN A 590 -37.50 -5.28 12.01
CA ASN A 590 -37.40 -6.26 10.91
C ASN A 590 -36.06 -6.04 10.17
N VAL A 591 -35.07 -6.80 10.57
CA VAL A 591 -33.89 -7.04 9.79
C VAL A 591 -34.33 -7.75 8.50
N LEU A 592 -34.40 -7.02 7.38
CA LEU A 592 -34.43 -7.64 6.07
C LEU A 592 -33.15 -8.45 5.93
N ALA A 593 -33.29 -9.77 5.86
CA ALA A 593 -32.19 -10.67 5.64
C ALA A 593 -31.40 -10.20 4.41
N MET A 594 -30.14 -9.87 4.58
CA MET A 594 -29.23 -9.62 3.46
C MET A 594 -29.25 -10.85 2.55
N PRO A 595 -29.22 -10.71 1.22
CA PRO A 595 -29.10 -11.85 0.33
C PRO A 595 -27.86 -12.64 0.77
N VAL A 596 -28.06 -13.93 1.01
CA VAL A 596 -26.99 -14.83 1.45
C VAL A 596 -25.91 -14.82 0.37
N GLN A 597 -24.76 -14.21 0.66
CA GLN A 597 -23.64 -14.25 -0.27
C GLN A 597 -23.21 -15.72 -0.42
N ARG A 598 -23.23 -16.21 -1.66
CA ARG A 598 -22.79 -17.57 -1.97
C ARG A 598 -21.34 -17.75 -1.53
N PRO A 599 -21.04 -18.67 -0.59
CA PRO A 599 -19.67 -18.87 -0.10
C PRO A 599 -18.81 -19.54 -1.16
N ILE A 600 -17.50 -19.33 -1.07
CA ILE A 600 -16.51 -20.12 -1.81
C ILE A 600 -16.35 -21.44 -1.06
N PHE A 601 -16.67 -22.55 -1.69
CA PHE A 601 -16.63 -23.86 -1.04
C PHE A 601 -15.21 -24.43 -1.07
N THR A 602 -14.75 -24.93 0.07
CA THR A 602 -13.42 -25.53 0.23
C THR A 602 -13.40 -27.03 -0.09
N SER A 603 -14.57 -27.66 -0.18
CA SER A 603 -14.74 -29.08 -0.57
C SER A 603 -16.11 -29.32 -1.16
N ASP A 604 -16.26 -30.44 -1.90
CA ASP A 604 -17.53 -30.87 -2.48
C ASP A 604 -18.57 -31.20 -1.41
N ALA A 605 -18.13 -31.77 -0.31
CA ALA A 605 -18.98 -32.00 0.86
C ALA A 605 -19.53 -30.70 1.48
N ALA A 606 -18.71 -29.64 1.56
CA ALA A 606 -19.14 -28.34 2.05
C ALA A 606 -20.14 -27.69 1.09
N LYS A 607 -19.92 -27.80 -0.21
CA LYS A 607 -20.84 -27.32 -1.26
C LYS A 607 -22.18 -28.06 -1.19
N TYR A 608 -22.17 -29.38 -1.03
CA TYR A 608 -23.37 -30.20 -0.89
C TYR A 608 -24.21 -29.78 0.32
N ARG A 609 -23.59 -29.66 1.50
CA ARG A 609 -24.29 -29.23 2.74
C ARG A 609 -24.93 -27.85 2.57
N TRP A 610 -24.20 -26.92 1.98
CA TRP A 610 -24.71 -25.57 1.77
C TRP A 610 -25.88 -25.53 0.80
N LEU A 611 -25.79 -26.24 -0.36
CA LEU A 611 -26.88 -26.31 -1.34
C LEU A 611 -28.12 -27.01 -0.76
N LYS A 612 -27.97 -28.02 0.09
CA LYS A 612 -29.10 -28.64 0.80
C LYS A 612 -29.76 -27.70 1.80
N ALA A 613 -29.00 -26.87 2.48
CA ALA A 613 -29.53 -25.88 3.43
C ALA A 613 -30.15 -24.64 2.72
N ASN A 614 -29.70 -24.31 1.50
CA ASN A 614 -30.10 -23.11 0.75
C ASN A 614 -30.62 -23.45 -0.64
N THR A 615 -31.60 -24.34 -0.71
CA THR A 615 -32.18 -24.83 -1.98
C THR A 615 -32.77 -23.75 -2.88
N LYS A 616 -33.13 -22.59 -2.33
CA LYS A 616 -33.64 -21.43 -3.09
C LYS A 616 -32.56 -20.65 -3.82
N GLU A 617 -31.29 -20.86 -3.47
CA GLU A 617 -30.13 -20.19 -4.01
C GLU A 617 -29.40 -21.06 -5.08
N ALA A 618 -29.88 -22.28 -5.30
CA ALA A 618 -29.31 -23.21 -6.26
C ALA A 618 -29.72 -22.84 -7.70
N ASN A 619 -28.76 -22.78 -8.61
CA ASN A 619 -29.00 -22.59 -10.04
C ASN A 619 -29.04 -23.93 -10.80
N GLU A 620 -29.32 -23.89 -12.11
CA GLU A 620 -29.39 -25.10 -12.94
C GLU A 620 -28.08 -25.92 -12.95
N GLN A 621 -26.93 -25.26 -12.89
CA GLN A 621 -25.63 -25.93 -12.81
C GLN A 621 -25.44 -26.64 -11.47
N ASP A 622 -25.97 -26.08 -10.40
CA ASP A 622 -25.93 -26.71 -9.07
C ASP A 622 -26.83 -27.94 -9.00
N ALA A 623 -27.97 -27.93 -9.68
CA ALA A 623 -28.83 -29.10 -9.78
C ALA A 623 -28.13 -30.27 -10.51
N HIS A 624 -27.50 -29.99 -11.64
CA HIS A 624 -26.69 -30.99 -12.37
C HIS A 624 -25.51 -31.49 -11.54
N TRP A 625 -24.85 -30.58 -10.81
CA TRP A 625 -23.73 -30.96 -9.95
C TRP A 625 -24.19 -31.81 -8.76
N LEU A 626 -25.35 -31.51 -8.15
CA LEU A 626 -25.93 -32.33 -7.08
C LEU A 626 -26.25 -33.73 -7.55
N ASP A 627 -26.87 -33.89 -8.72
CA ASP A 627 -27.17 -35.21 -9.31
C ASP A 627 -25.91 -36.02 -9.59
N TRP A 628 -24.83 -35.35 -10.00
CA TRP A 628 -23.55 -36.01 -10.20
C TRP A 628 -22.90 -36.39 -8.86
N TYR A 629 -22.86 -35.47 -7.88
CA TYR A 629 -22.13 -35.66 -6.64
C TYR A 629 -22.74 -36.78 -5.78
N VAL A 630 -24.06 -36.94 -5.72
CA VAL A 630 -24.72 -38.02 -4.95
C VAL A 630 -24.42 -39.42 -5.49
N ASN A 631 -23.85 -39.53 -6.69
CA ASN A 631 -23.43 -40.77 -7.28
C ASN A 631 -21.90 -41.02 -7.16
N THR A 632 -21.19 -40.22 -6.37
CA THR A 632 -19.76 -40.41 -6.12
C THR A 632 -19.50 -41.23 -4.86
N SER A 633 -18.37 -41.96 -4.84
CA SER A 633 -17.93 -42.69 -3.66
C SER A 633 -17.70 -41.78 -2.44
N GLU A 634 -17.24 -40.54 -2.66
CA GLU A 634 -17.08 -39.56 -1.57
C GLU A 634 -18.41 -39.22 -0.89
N TRP A 635 -19.49 -39.11 -1.65
CA TRP A 635 -20.80 -38.85 -1.08
C TRP A 635 -21.31 -40.07 -0.28
N GLU A 636 -21.09 -41.29 -0.81
CA GLU A 636 -21.47 -42.55 -0.16
C GLU A 636 -20.74 -42.74 1.17
N ASP A 637 -19.43 -42.39 1.20
CA ASP A 637 -18.60 -42.45 2.41
C ASP A 637 -18.99 -41.39 3.46
N LEU A 638 -19.44 -40.19 3.04
CA LEU A 638 -19.71 -39.08 3.95
C LEU A 638 -21.20 -38.92 4.32
N PHE A 639 -22.11 -39.38 3.50
CA PHE A 639 -23.56 -39.13 3.61
C PHE A 639 -24.43 -40.38 3.34
N GLY A 640 -23.85 -41.54 2.96
CA GLY A 640 -24.56 -42.81 2.74
C GLY A 640 -25.18 -43.35 4.03
N GLU A 641 -26.16 -44.24 3.90
CA GLU A 641 -26.95 -44.76 5.02
C GLU A 641 -26.04 -45.41 6.08
N GLY A 642 -25.89 -44.76 7.25
CA GLY A 642 -25.15 -45.26 8.40
C GLY A 642 -24.64 -44.22 9.40
N PHE A 643 -24.72 -42.94 9.09
CA PHE A 643 -24.28 -41.86 9.98
C PHE A 643 -25.47 -41.04 10.53
N GLU A 644 -26.01 -41.39 11.67
CA GLU A 644 -26.76 -40.46 12.50
C GLU A 644 -25.83 -39.39 13.04
N VAL A 645 -25.94 -38.17 12.51
CA VAL A 645 -25.24 -36.98 13.03
C VAL A 645 -25.89 -36.62 14.35
N ALA A 646 -25.17 -36.81 15.45
CA ALA A 646 -25.51 -36.18 16.71
C ALA A 646 -25.58 -34.65 16.52
N ALA A 647 -26.75 -34.08 16.71
CA ALA A 647 -26.98 -32.66 16.79
C ALA A 647 -26.31 -32.11 18.05
N GLY A 648 -25.37 -31.15 17.86
CA GLY A 648 -24.76 -30.34 18.89
C GLY A 648 -24.54 -28.95 18.33
#